data_5f3992beecc78c7905359f784d4d4d56
#
_entry.id   5f3992beecc78c7905359f784d4d4d56
#
_cell.length_a   1.000
_cell.length_b   1.000
_cell.length_c   1.000
_cell.angle_alpha   90.00
_cell.angle_beta   90.00
_cell.angle_gamma   90.00
#
_symmetry.space_group_name_H-M   'P 1'
#
loop_
_entity.id
_entity.type
_entity.pdbx_description
1 polymer ?
#
loop_
_entity_poly.entity_id
_entity_poly.type
_entity_poly.pdbx_seq_one_letter_code
_entity_poly.pdbx_strand_id
1 'polypeptide(L)'
;MNYYSLLTLDFFSQNELTYSEYYYANIYIKVIFLIFLASFESTYVPIPRLPLNIDNQYNITQYEKNIDFSNYSTDIKTIALYLPRFQNISERFRGLKIILNEWKNINITTLTSNTSYHYPRSPGDEEGYLGYYDTRYEKMVQKQVDLAKSHGIYGFGIFYYWFSGKKFLDETIDLFLESKKINFPFFLIWRNEDFRRRFLGFENDVFLIQKYNIKNIDKFVNDIKKYLISPRYIKIQNKPVIGIYDPSSIPEIKTFLVKLRLEAKKQGIGEIYILAPSERIPRMVINFIDAAFDMNPTEYHQYKNLKNNEYYYYSSSLIFHTKIKNKKYENYTVYRGNVIEYDSSHTTNVSIIYEEYTPEKFYESNKILINYTKNTFPKNEQFYFLNGWNNWLEGSYLEPDTNFGYAAINSFSKALYNLPYDSSKKYNFAELEKKVKIAVQAHVYYEDLIKEMIDKINNIPFKFDLYISTDTLPKKNIIENYVKKNTKANYYEILIIENQGRDLLPMLIQMRHKITNYEYFCHIHSKRDNYTEFGNVWRNYLYQNLLGNTEIIKDIFNTFISKEEIGFIFPEVVYKYIKMPFMLGKNNTKYLNYVINKISPGYKVGSIFKYSSGNMFWAKVDAIKQAFRNKYVKMVKNNDAEKIFNITSYANEVAWLYFVKINGYLYKTIFKSI
;
A
#
# COMPACT_ATOMS: atom_id res chain seq x y z
N MET A 1 8.14 3.71 33.47
CA MET A 1 8.78 3.61 34.80
C MET A 1 7.69 3.12 35.73
N ASN A 2 7.63 1.83 35.95
CA ASN A 2 6.41 1.16 36.37
C ASN A 2 6.71 0.25 37.53
N TYR A 3 5.76 0.01 38.35
CA TYR A 3 5.59 -0.83 39.54
C TYR A 3 6.73 -1.83 39.88
N TYR A 4 7.49 -2.32 38.91
CA TYR A 4 8.62 -3.24 39.07
C TYR A 4 9.93 -2.57 39.54
N SER A 5 10.12 -1.27 39.28
CA SER A 5 11.28 -0.54 39.75
C SER A 5 11.13 -0.15 41.23
N LEU A 6 9.92 -0.07 41.75
CA LEU A 6 9.62 0.21 43.12
C LEU A 6 9.77 -1.00 44.06
N LEU A 7 9.35 -2.19 43.59
CA LEU A 7 9.46 -3.43 44.36
C LEU A 7 10.90 -3.95 44.50
N THR A 8 11.78 -3.65 43.53
CA THR A 8 13.20 -4.03 43.60
C THR A 8 14.02 -3.05 44.48
N LEU A 9 13.65 -1.81 44.55
CA LEU A 9 14.34 -0.81 45.34
C LEU A 9 14.06 -0.95 46.87
N ASP A 10 12.86 -1.33 47.28
CA ASP A 10 12.49 -1.52 48.70
C ASP A 10 13.04 -2.82 49.31
N PHE A 11 13.27 -3.87 48.51
CA PHE A 11 13.81 -5.12 49.03
C PHE A 11 15.32 -5.10 49.25
N PHE A 12 16.04 -4.23 48.55
CA PHE A 12 17.51 -4.16 48.58
C PHE A 12 18.08 -3.03 49.44
N SER A 13 17.24 -2.19 50.02
CA SER A 13 17.69 -1.09 50.89
C SER A 13 18.04 -1.51 52.33
N GLN A 14 17.84 -2.77 52.73
CA GLN A 14 18.02 -3.23 54.08
C GLN A 14 19.13 -4.28 54.31
N ASN A 15 19.80 -4.77 53.29
CA ASN A 15 20.89 -5.75 53.45
C ASN A 15 22.09 -5.43 52.56
N GLU A 16 23.30 -5.34 53.13
CA GLU A 16 24.56 -5.28 52.40
C GLU A 16 24.86 -6.64 51.76
N LEU A 17 24.49 -6.84 50.50
CA LEU A 17 24.82 -8.05 49.72
C LEU A 17 26.18 -7.90 49.06
N THR A 18 26.99 -8.93 49.11
CA THR A 18 28.27 -9.03 48.36
C THR A 18 28.01 -9.06 46.87
N TYR A 19 28.98 -8.67 46.03
CA TYR A 19 28.88 -8.68 44.55
C TYR A 19 28.52 -10.03 43.97
N SER A 20 28.89 -11.14 44.61
CA SER A 20 28.54 -12.52 44.18
C SER A 20 27.08 -12.82 44.48
N GLU A 21 26.54 -12.38 45.61
CA GLU A 21 25.13 -12.58 45.97
C GLU A 21 24.20 -11.76 45.07
N TYR A 22 24.62 -10.55 44.67
CA TYR A 22 23.91 -9.74 43.69
C TYR A 22 23.87 -10.41 42.30
N TYR A 23 24.99 -11.07 41.91
CA TYR A 23 25.06 -11.80 40.64
C TYR A 23 24.15 -13.04 40.63
N TYR A 24 24.12 -13.82 41.70
CA TYR A 24 23.26 -15.00 41.84
C TYR A 24 21.78 -14.60 42.01
N ALA A 25 21.45 -13.56 42.73
CA ALA A 25 20.09 -13.05 42.83
C ALA A 25 19.54 -12.59 41.47
N ASN A 26 20.38 -11.92 40.67
CA ASN A 26 20.01 -11.50 39.30
C ASN A 26 19.79 -12.68 38.32
N ILE A 27 20.57 -13.76 38.50
CA ILE A 27 20.35 -15.01 37.75
C ILE A 27 19.07 -15.70 38.22
N TYR A 28 18.83 -15.77 39.53
CA TYR A 28 17.61 -16.39 40.09
C TYR A 28 16.34 -15.63 39.67
N ILE A 29 16.36 -14.32 39.69
CA ILE A 29 15.26 -13.50 39.21
C ILE A 29 15.02 -13.69 37.71
N LYS A 30 16.07 -13.80 36.91
CA LYS A 30 15.97 -14.09 35.47
C LYS A 30 15.46 -15.50 35.18
N VAL A 31 15.84 -16.50 35.98
CA VAL A 31 15.34 -17.87 35.86
C VAL A 31 13.89 -17.97 36.31
N ILE A 32 13.50 -17.31 37.40
CA ILE A 32 12.12 -17.24 37.84
C ILE A 32 11.26 -16.48 36.80
N PHE A 33 11.80 -15.43 36.20
CA PHE A 33 11.12 -14.70 35.13
C PHE A 33 10.97 -15.53 33.86
N LEU A 34 11.96 -16.35 33.51
CA LEU A 34 11.86 -17.31 32.40
C LEU A 34 10.88 -18.46 32.68
N ILE A 35 10.82 -18.95 33.93
CA ILE A 35 9.83 -19.95 34.37
C ILE A 35 8.44 -19.33 34.40
N PHE A 36 8.32 -18.07 34.83
CA PHE A 36 7.08 -17.32 34.82
C PHE A 36 6.59 -17.04 33.40
N LEU A 37 7.50 -16.69 32.48
CA LEU A 37 7.19 -16.57 31.05
C LEU A 37 6.77 -17.92 30.45
N ALA A 38 7.42 -19.02 30.79
CA ALA A 38 7.08 -20.35 30.34
C ALA A 38 5.72 -20.84 30.91
N SER A 39 5.36 -20.44 32.13
CA SER A 39 4.05 -20.73 32.72
C SER A 39 2.94 -19.81 32.21
N PHE A 40 3.29 -18.62 31.70
CA PHE A 40 2.34 -17.73 31.01
C PHE A 40 2.03 -18.15 29.56
N GLU A 41 2.88 -18.99 28.94
CA GLU A 41 2.57 -19.55 27.61
C GLU A 41 1.30 -20.44 27.63
N SER A 42 0.90 -20.93 28.79
CA SER A 42 -0.32 -21.76 28.89
C SER A 42 -1.62 -20.99 29.17
N THR A 43 -1.56 -19.67 29.48
CA THR A 43 -2.74 -18.85 29.80
C THR A 43 -2.80 -17.52 29.05
N TYR A 44 -1.88 -17.29 28.10
CA TYR A 44 -2.01 -16.19 27.17
C TYR A 44 -3.17 -16.53 26.22
N VAL A 45 -4.38 -16.17 26.64
CA VAL A 45 -5.47 -15.95 25.69
C VAL A 45 -4.97 -14.78 24.85
N PRO A 46 -4.54 -14.98 23.60
CA PRO A 46 -4.24 -13.87 22.73
C PRO A 46 -5.49 -13.02 22.74
N ILE A 47 -5.37 -11.73 23.03
CA ILE A 47 -6.42 -10.79 22.62
C ILE A 47 -6.71 -11.20 21.20
N PRO A 48 -7.94 -11.63 20.85
CA PRO A 48 -8.20 -12.09 19.51
C PRO A 48 -7.76 -10.97 18.60
N ARG A 49 -6.61 -11.14 17.97
CA ARG A 49 -6.24 -10.35 16.82
C ARG A 49 -7.39 -10.65 15.91
N LEU A 50 -8.22 -9.66 15.67
CA LEU A 50 -9.39 -9.80 14.81
C LEU A 50 -8.93 -10.56 13.60
N PRO A 51 -9.47 -11.75 13.29
CA PRO A 51 -9.17 -12.39 12.04
C PRO A 51 -9.60 -11.38 10.98
N LEU A 52 -8.63 -10.73 10.41
CA LEU A 52 -8.82 -10.02 9.16
C LEU A 52 -9.09 -11.11 8.14
N ASN A 53 -10.31 -11.62 8.15
CA ASN A 53 -10.85 -12.35 7.03
C ASN A 53 -11.03 -11.36 5.90
N ILE A 54 -9.91 -10.81 5.45
CA ILE A 54 -9.81 -10.32 4.10
C ILE A 54 -9.81 -11.61 3.31
N ASP A 55 -10.96 -11.88 2.77
CA ASP A 55 -11.13 -12.94 1.81
C ASP A 55 -9.92 -12.88 0.88
N ASN A 56 -9.34 -14.03 0.61
CA ASN A 56 -8.34 -14.27 -0.42
C ASN A 56 -8.87 -13.91 -1.83
N GLN A 57 -9.56 -12.78 -1.97
CA GLN A 57 -10.11 -12.25 -3.21
C GLN A 57 -9.03 -11.89 -4.23
N TYR A 58 -7.77 -11.83 -3.78
CA TYR A 58 -6.66 -11.42 -4.63
C TYR A 58 -6.01 -12.59 -5.40
N ASN A 59 -6.42 -13.84 -5.15
CA ASN A 59 -5.49 -14.95 -5.32
C ASN A 59 -5.49 -15.69 -6.66
N ILE A 60 -6.42 -15.53 -7.57
CA ILE A 60 -6.41 -16.40 -8.76
C ILE A 60 -6.41 -15.63 -10.08
N THR A 61 -6.99 -14.44 -10.12
CA THR A 61 -7.17 -13.68 -11.38
C THR A 61 -5.99 -12.78 -11.76
N GLN A 62 -4.97 -12.67 -10.91
CA GLN A 62 -3.84 -11.72 -11.08
C GLN A 62 -2.48 -12.40 -11.28
N TYR A 63 -2.43 -13.74 -11.33
CA TYR A 63 -1.21 -14.47 -11.62
C TYR A 63 -0.78 -14.23 -13.07
N GLU A 64 0.44 -13.78 -13.27
CA GLU A 64 1.04 -13.63 -14.61
C GLU A 64 2.31 -14.47 -14.74
N LYS A 65 2.48 -15.08 -15.92
CA LYS A 65 3.74 -15.68 -16.31
C LYS A 65 4.76 -14.61 -16.67
N ASN A 66 6.01 -15.00 -16.73
CA ASN A 66 7.09 -14.12 -17.17
C ASN A 66 6.80 -13.59 -18.60
N ILE A 67 6.95 -12.28 -18.76
CA ILE A 67 6.92 -11.59 -20.07
C ILE A 67 8.29 -10.99 -20.28
N ASP A 68 8.90 -11.27 -21.42
CA ASP A 68 10.19 -10.69 -21.78
C ASP A 68 10.00 -9.31 -22.44
N PHE A 69 10.57 -8.28 -21.84
CA PHE A 69 10.56 -6.90 -22.34
C PHE A 69 11.89 -6.45 -22.93
N SER A 70 12.83 -7.36 -23.19
CA SER A 70 14.18 -7.03 -23.69
C SER A 70 14.18 -6.26 -25.01
N ASN A 71 13.12 -6.37 -25.82
CA ASN A 71 12.97 -5.67 -27.07
C ASN A 71 12.51 -4.20 -26.94
N TYR A 72 12.17 -3.75 -25.72
CA TYR A 72 11.77 -2.38 -25.44
C TYR A 72 12.93 -1.58 -24.89
N SER A 73 12.94 -0.27 -25.16
CA SER A 73 13.94 0.66 -24.66
C SER A 73 13.31 1.89 -24.02
N THR A 74 14.03 2.52 -23.10
CA THR A 74 13.58 3.73 -22.39
C THR A 74 14.77 4.57 -21.96
N ASP A 75 14.58 5.89 -21.86
CA ASP A 75 15.56 6.81 -21.26
C ASP A 75 15.51 6.79 -19.71
N ILE A 76 14.46 6.22 -19.13
CA ILE A 76 14.29 6.13 -17.67
C ILE A 76 15.31 5.15 -17.09
N LYS A 77 16.11 5.64 -16.14
CA LYS A 77 17.07 4.83 -15.38
C LYS A 77 16.43 4.33 -14.10
N THR A 78 15.75 3.18 -14.19
CA THR A 78 15.08 2.58 -13.02
C THR A 78 16.09 1.92 -12.10
N ILE A 79 16.09 2.33 -10.84
CA ILE A 79 16.92 1.77 -9.77
C ILE A 79 16.03 0.99 -8.82
N ALA A 80 16.28 -0.31 -8.66
CA ALA A 80 15.63 -1.11 -7.63
C ALA A 80 16.54 -1.23 -6.39
N LEU A 81 15.98 -1.06 -5.21
CA LEU A 81 16.74 -1.17 -3.96
C LEU A 81 16.96 -2.65 -3.63
N TYR A 82 18.20 -3.03 -3.36
CA TYR A 82 18.63 -4.40 -3.22
C TYR A 82 19.20 -4.69 -1.81
N LEU A 83 18.68 -5.73 -1.16
CA LEU A 83 19.07 -6.18 0.18
C LEU A 83 20.04 -7.40 0.06
N PRO A 84 21.33 -7.28 0.40
CA PRO A 84 22.28 -8.39 0.35
C PRO A 84 22.20 -9.29 1.61
N ARG A 85 21.00 -9.45 2.20
CA ARG A 85 20.79 -10.10 3.51
C ARG A 85 20.42 -11.58 3.40
N PHE A 86 20.12 -12.08 2.19
CA PHE A 86 19.70 -13.45 1.94
C PHE A 86 20.90 -14.39 1.85
N GLN A 87 21.60 -14.54 2.97
CA GLN A 87 22.75 -15.40 3.13
C GLN A 87 22.84 -15.91 4.57
N ASN A 88 23.54 -17.03 4.77
CA ASN A 88 23.81 -17.54 6.10
C ASN A 88 24.91 -16.72 6.77
N ILE A 89 24.56 -15.93 7.74
CA ILE A 89 25.48 -15.13 8.53
C ILE A 89 25.79 -15.88 9.81
N SER A 90 27.08 -16.24 10.02
CA SER A 90 27.55 -16.84 11.25
C SER A 90 28.38 -15.83 12.03
N GLU A 91 27.82 -15.29 13.11
CA GLU A 91 28.50 -14.35 14.00
C GLU A 91 28.49 -14.86 15.44
N ARG A 92 29.56 -14.54 16.19
CA ARG A 92 29.59 -14.74 17.64
C ARG A 92 29.04 -13.51 18.34
N PHE A 93 27.88 -13.65 18.96
CA PHE A 93 27.29 -12.63 19.77
C PHE A 93 27.26 -13.06 21.24
N ARG A 94 27.92 -12.30 22.13
CA ARG A 94 28.03 -12.60 23.58
C ARG A 94 28.50 -14.03 23.83
N GLY A 95 29.46 -14.52 23.02
CA GLY A 95 30.04 -15.88 23.18
C GLY A 95 29.24 -17.01 22.51
N LEU A 96 28.04 -16.76 22.05
CA LEU A 96 27.19 -17.72 21.34
C LEU A 96 27.34 -17.58 19.82
N LYS A 97 27.50 -18.70 19.11
CA LYS A 97 27.44 -18.72 17.64
C LYS A 97 25.98 -18.59 17.19
N ILE A 98 25.64 -17.47 16.57
CA ILE A 98 24.32 -17.24 16.03
C ILE A 98 24.38 -17.34 14.51
N ILE A 99 23.49 -18.11 13.93
CA ILE A 99 23.31 -18.20 12.49
C ILE A 99 22.05 -17.39 12.14
N LEU A 100 22.25 -16.26 11.46
CA LEU A 100 21.17 -15.44 10.93
C LEU A 100 20.93 -15.80 9.49
N ASN A 101 19.68 -15.95 9.11
CA ASN A 101 19.25 -16.15 7.74
C ASN A 101 17.88 -15.50 7.59
N GLU A 102 17.75 -14.57 6.63
CA GLU A 102 16.51 -13.82 6.43
C GLU A 102 15.35 -14.74 6.06
N TRP A 103 15.58 -15.80 5.29
CA TRP A 103 14.53 -16.78 4.97
C TRP A 103 14.01 -17.52 6.21
N LYS A 104 14.86 -17.79 7.19
CA LYS A 104 14.40 -18.37 8.47
C LYS A 104 13.52 -17.39 9.24
N ASN A 105 13.86 -16.12 9.22
CA ASN A 105 13.04 -15.09 9.86
C ASN A 105 11.65 -15.02 9.22
N ILE A 106 11.58 -15.06 7.89
CA ILE A 106 10.32 -15.09 7.13
C ILE A 106 9.50 -16.33 7.51
N ASN A 107 10.11 -17.51 7.55
CA ASN A 107 9.42 -18.76 7.90
C ASN A 107 8.92 -18.79 9.37
N ILE A 108 9.69 -18.22 10.30
CA ILE A 108 9.26 -18.12 11.71
C ILE A 108 8.04 -17.19 11.83
N THR A 109 8.04 -16.08 11.12
CA THR A 109 6.91 -15.14 11.13
C THR A 109 5.65 -15.76 10.55
N THR A 110 5.74 -16.60 9.51
CA THR A 110 4.59 -17.35 8.98
C THR A 110 4.00 -18.35 9.98
N LEU A 111 4.83 -18.98 10.80
CA LEU A 111 4.37 -19.95 11.81
C LEU A 111 3.74 -19.29 13.04
N THR A 112 4.19 -18.10 13.39
CA THR A 112 3.76 -17.40 14.62
C THR A 112 2.61 -16.43 14.43
N SER A 113 2.37 -15.98 13.19
CA SER A 113 1.36 -14.98 12.87
C SER A 113 0.11 -15.60 12.24
N ASN A 114 -0.82 -16.10 13.05
CA ASN A 114 -2.18 -16.40 12.58
C ASN A 114 -2.97 -15.15 12.13
N THR A 115 -2.31 -14.00 11.91
CA THR A 115 -2.98 -12.71 11.84
C THR A 115 -2.31 -11.68 10.94
N SER A 116 -1.28 -12.03 10.15
CA SER A 116 -0.70 -11.09 9.20
C SER A 116 -1.62 -10.89 7.99
N TYR A 117 -1.79 -9.66 7.60
CA TYR A 117 -2.59 -9.24 6.45
C TYR A 117 -2.04 -9.81 5.15
N HIS A 118 -0.73 -9.85 5.05
CA HIS A 118 0.02 -10.41 3.95
C HIS A 118 0.98 -11.44 4.51
N TYR A 119 0.64 -12.72 4.36
CA TYR A 119 1.63 -13.77 4.59
C TYR A 119 2.81 -13.49 3.67
N PRO A 120 4.07 -13.61 4.16
CA PRO A 120 5.21 -13.67 3.28
C PRO A 120 4.95 -14.77 2.24
N ARG A 121 4.82 -14.35 0.99
CA ARG A 121 4.56 -15.30 -0.09
C ARG A 121 5.80 -16.14 -0.33
N SER A 122 5.62 -17.32 -0.86
CA SER A 122 6.75 -18.20 -1.18
C SER A 122 7.43 -17.75 -2.47
N PRO A 123 8.78 -17.73 -2.51
CA PRO A 123 9.51 -17.46 -3.74
C PRO A 123 9.39 -18.58 -4.77
N GLY A 124 8.72 -19.72 -4.45
CA GLY A 124 8.58 -20.89 -5.30
C GLY A 124 9.87 -21.64 -5.56
N ASP A 125 9.81 -22.96 -5.61
CA ASP A 125 10.96 -23.82 -5.90
C ASP A 125 10.93 -24.43 -7.31
N GLU A 126 9.88 -24.12 -8.08
CA GLU A 126 9.67 -24.61 -9.44
C GLU A 126 10.54 -23.88 -10.47
N GLU A 127 10.65 -24.44 -11.66
CA GLU A 127 11.38 -23.83 -12.76
C GLU A 127 10.75 -22.46 -13.12
N GLY A 128 11.58 -21.43 -13.19
CA GLY A 128 11.16 -20.05 -13.44
C GLY A 128 11.16 -19.16 -12.21
N TYR A 129 11.13 -19.73 -11.00
CA TYR A 129 11.26 -18.98 -9.73
C TYR A 129 12.71 -18.91 -9.25
N LEU A 130 12.95 -18.03 -8.27
CA LEU A 130 14.29 -17.85 -7.71
C LEU A 130 14.56 -18.75 -6.50
N GLY A 131 13.51 -19.31 -5.88
CA GLY A 131 13.62 -20.15 -4.69
C GLY A 131 14.12 -19.43 -3.44
N TYR A 132 14.39 -20.20 -2.39
CA TYR A 132 15.04 -19.73 -1.16
C TYR A 132 16.55 -19.62 -1.36
N TYR A 133 16.98 -18.57 -2.01
CA TYR A 133 18.35 -18.40 -2.51
C TYR A 133 19.34 -17.89 -1.45
N ASP A 134 20.63 -18.00 -1.80
CA ASP A 134 21.74 -17.36 -1.10
C ASP A 134 22.48 -16.44 -2.07
N THR A 135 22.54 -15.14 -1.72
CA THR A 135 23.10 -14.09 -2.56
C THR A 135 24.63 -14.12 -2.69
N ARG A 136 25.32 -15.02 -2.01
CA ARG A 136 26.76 -15.27 -2.19
C ARG A 136 27.08 -16.06 -3.45
N TYR A 137 26.09 -16.72 -4.04
CA TYR A 137 26.31 -17.53 -5.24
C TYR A 137 26.13 -16.71 -6.52
N GLU A 138 27.21 -16.56 -7.30
CA GLU A 138 27.23 -15.82 -8.56
C GLU A 138 26.07 -16.19 -9.49
N LYS A 139 25.79 -17.49 -9.66
CA LYS A 139 24.69 -17.99 -10.51
C LYS A 139 23.33 -17.44 -10.09
N MET A 140 23.11 -17.23 -8.81
CA MET A 140 21.86 -16.70 -8.29
C MET A 140 21.75 -15.20 -8.56
N VAL A 141 22.79 -14.45 -8.23
CA VAL A 141 22.82 -13.01 -8.52
C VAL A 141 22.71 -12.75 -10.03
N GLN A 142 23.31 -13.62 -10.84
CA GLN A 142 23.15 -13.56 -12.31
C GLN A 142 21.69 -13.72 -12.74
N LYS A 143 20.95 -14.71 -12.18
CA LYS A 143 19.52 -14.89 -12.47
C LYS A 143 18.70 -13.64 -12.10
N GLN A 144 18.98 -13.04 -10.92
CA GLN A 144 18.32 -11.80 -10.50
C GLN A 144 18.61 -10.65 -11.46
N VAL A 145 19.85 -10.50 -11.88
CA VAL A 145 20.28 -9.47 -12.85
C VAL A 145 19.66 -9.69 -14.22
N ASP A 146 19.58 -10.92 -14.72
CA ASP A 146 18.98 -11.23 -16.01
C ASP A 146 17.48 -10.90 -15.99
N LEU A 147 16.79 -11.29 -14.91
CA LEU A 147 15.40 -10.92 -14.71
C LEU A 147 15.21 -9.39 -14.64
N ALA A 148 16.06 -8.69 -13.90
CA ALA A 148 16.01 -7.24 -13.79
C ALA A 148 16.19 -6.56 -15.15
N LYS A 149 17.17 -7.00 -15.94
CA LYS A 149 17.46 -6.48 -17.29
C LYS A 149 16.30 -6.68 -18.24
N SER A 150 15.74 -7.91 -18.29
CA SER A 150 14.64 -8.22 -19.18
C SER A 150 13.36 -7.43 -18.88
N HIS A 151 13.28 -6.80 -17.71
CA HIS A 151 12.15 -5.98 -17.26
C HIS A 151 12.44 -4.47 -17.18
N GLY A 152 13.57 -4.01 -17.73
CA GLY A 152 13.87 -2.58 -17.80
C GLY A 152 14.41 -1.95 -16.51
N ILE A 153 14.86 -2.75 -15.56
CA ILE A 153 15.63 -2.24 -14.42
C ILE A 153 17.02 -1.86 -14.90
N TYR A 154 17.40 -0.61 -14.72
CA TYR A 154 18.70 -0.09 -15.15
C TYR A 154 19.83 -0.53 -14.23
N GLY A 155 19.60 -0.54 -12.92
CA GLY A 155 20.62 -0.88 -11.94
C GLY A 155 20.08 -1.09 -10.53
N PHE A 156 20.96 -1.52 -9.62
CA PHE A 156 20.62 -1.69 -8.21
C PHE A 156 21.22 -0.61 -7.32
N GLY A 157 20.41 -0.11 -6.37
CA GLY A 157 20.88 0.60 -5.19
C GLY A 157 21.09 -0.41 -4.06
N ILE A 158 22.33 -0.83 -3.83
CA ILE A 158 22.63 -1.94 -2.91
C ILE A 158 22.90 -1.40 -1.52
N PHE A 159 22.19 -1.92 -0.52
CA PHE A 159 22.44 -1.56 0.88
C PHE A 159 23.81 -2.07 1.34
N TYR A 160 24.65 -1.14 1.79
CA TYR A 160 25.99 -1.37 2.27
C TYR A 160 26.06 -1.24 3.79
N TYR A 161 26.51 -2.28 4.47
CA TYR A 161 26.60 -2.34 5.93
C TYR A 161 28.03 -2.11 6.38
N TRP A 162 28.31 -0.97 6.99
CA TRP A 162 29.63 -0.60 7.47
C TRP A 162 29.55 -0.01 8.90
N PHE A 163 30.26 -0.61 9.83
CA PHE A 163 30.23 -0.30 11.27
C PHE A 163 31.63 0.10 11.75
N SER A 164 32.00 1.37 11.65
CA SER A 164 33.27 1.92 12.13
C SER A 164 34.52 1.14 11.69
N GLY A 165 34.55 0.68 10.44
CA GLY A 165 35.63 -0.06 9.82
C GLY A 165 35.43 -1.58 9.77
N LYS A 166 34.31 -2.10 10.27
CA LYS A 166 33.87 -3.48 10.02
C LYS A 166 32.86 -3.47 8.88
N LYS A 167 33.20 -4.12 7.77
CA LYS A 167 32.27 -4.42 6.68
C LYS A 167 31.43 -5.63 7.04
N PHE A 168 30.19 -5.66 6.56
CA PHE A 168 29.24 -6.71 6.84
C PHE A 168 28.36 -6.95 5.62
N LEU A 169 28.12 -8.20 5.22
CA LEU A 169 27.36 -8.59 4.04
C LEU A 169 27.95 -8.07 2.70
N ASP A 170 29.23 -7.82 2.64
CA ASP A 170 29.91 -7.28 1.45
C ASP A 170 30.20 -8.33 0.38
N GLU A 171 30.17 -9.64 0.69
CA GLU A 171 30.40 -10.73 -0.27
C GLU A 171 29.51 -10.62 -1.52
N THR A 172 28.21 -10.36 -1.34
CA THR A 172 27.28 -10.16 -2.47
C THR A 172 27.65 -8.93 -3.30
N ILE A 173 28.10 -7.85 -2.65
CA ILE A 173 28.45 -6.60 -3.34
C ILE A 173 29.73 -6.81 -4.17
N ASP A 174 30.68 -7.57 -3.65
CA ASP A 174 31.91 -7.90 -4.35
C ASP A 174 31.65 -8.68 -5.65
N LEU A 175 30.59 -9.48 -5.74
CA LEU A 175 30.18 -10.12 -7.00
C LEU A 175 29.86 -9.10 -8.10
N PHE A 176 29.21 -7.95 -7.75
CA PHE A 176 28.95 -6.88 -8.72
C PHE A 176 30.23 -6.19 -9.18
N LEU A 177 31.30 -6.25 -8.39
CA LEU A 177 32.60 -5.68 -8.74
C LEU A 177 33.46 -6.67 -9.52
N GLU A 178 33.52 -7.92 -9.12
CA GLU A 178 34.52 -8.91 -9.56
C GLU A 178 34.03 -9.80 -10.70
N SER A 179 32.74 -10.16 -10.71
CA SER A 179 32.21 -11.07 -11.70
C SER A 179 32.14 -10.45 -13.09
N LYS A 180 32.65 -11.18 -14.08
CA LYS A 180 32.51 -10.81 -15.50
C LYS A 180 31.09 -11.12 -16.03
N LYS A 181 30.38 -12.03 -15.41
CA LYS A 181 29.00 -12.41 -15.80
C LYS A 181 27.97 -11.39 -15.31
N ILE A 182 28.20 -10.83 -14.12
CA ILE A 182 27.33 -9.84 -13.52
C ILE A 182 27.68 -8.45 -14.08
N ASN A 183 27.30 -8.19 -15.32
CA ASN A 183 27.48 -6.88 -15.96
C ASN A 183 26.21 -6.04 -15.75
N PHE A 184 26.10 -5.40 -14.58
CA PHE A 184 24.93 -4.63 -14.21
C PHE A 184 25.32 -3.38 -13.40
N PRO A 185 24.74 -2.20 -13.72
CA PRO A 185 25.01 -0.98 -12.97
C PRO A 185 24.54 -1.06 -11.51
N PHE A 186 25.32 -0.47 -10.63
CA PHE A 186 24.97 -0.43 -9.19
C PHE A 186 25.55 0.81 -8.51
N PHE A 187 25.00 1.17 -7.35
CA PHE A 187 25.62 2.08 -6.40
C PHE A 187 25.33 1.63 -4.97
N LEU A 188 26.10 2.14 -4.01
CA LEU A 188 25.98 1.78 -2.61
C LEU A 188 25.10 2.76 -1.84
N ILE A 189 24.25 2.22 -0.97
CA ILE A 189 23.48 2.98 0.03
C ILE A 189 23.99 2.55 1.40
N TRP A 190 24.78 3.39 2.05
CA TRP A 190 25.22 3.11 3.41
C TRP A 190 24.03 3.01 4.35
N ARG A 191 23.73 1.78 4.84
CA ARG A 191 22.69 1.50 5.82
C ARG A 191 23.22 1.85 7.21
N ASN A 192 23.24 3.12 7.53
CA ASN A 192 23.82 3.69 8.74
C ASN A 192 22.86 3.63 9.94
N GLU A 193 22.41 2.46 10.28
CA GLU A 193 21.61 2.16 11.48
C GLU A 193 22.15 0.91 12.18
N ASP A 194 21.76 0.70 13.44
CA ASP A 194 22.10 -0.53 14.16
C ASP A 194 21.61 -1.76 13.39
N PHE A 195 22.41 -2.82 13.35
CA PHE A 195 21.96 -4.09 12.81
C PHE A 195 21.24 -4.88 13.91
N ARG A 196 19.93 -5.04 13.74
CA ARG A 196 19.03 -5.64 14.72
C ARG A 196 18.39 -6.91 14.19
N ARG A 197 17.92 -7.76 15.10
CA ARG A 197 16.97 -8.81 14.80
C ARG A 197 15.62 -8.18 14.43
N ARG A 198 15.08 -8.57 13.26
CA ARG A 198 13.83 -7.99 12.77
C ARG A 198 12.69 -9.01 12.80
N PHE A 199 12.27 -9.40 14.01
CA PHE A 199 11.03 -10.14 14.20
C PHE A 199 10.44 -9.83 15.58
N LEU A 200 9.15 -10.02 15.71
CA LEU A 200 8.37 -9.67 16.92
C LEU A 200 8.98 -10.27 18.18
N GLY A 201 9.11 -9.44 19.21
CA GLY A 201 9.67 -9.81 20.52
C GLY A 201 11.18 -9.69 20.64
N PHE A 202 11.92 -9.41 19.54
CA PHE A 202 13.36 -9.27 19.50
C PHE A 202 13.85 -7.98 18.86
N GLU A 203 12.98 -6.98 18.68
CA GLU A 203 13.28 -5.70 18.02
C GLU A 203 14.39 -4.91 18.74
N ASN A 204 14.57 -5.17 20.05
CA ASN A 204 15.61 -4.55 20.86
C ASN A 204 16.96 -5.30 20.85
N ASP A 205 17.01 -6.47 20.23
CA ASP A 205 18.26 -7.22 20.08
C ASP A 205 19.16 -6.60 19.02
N VAL A 206 20.17 -5.87 19.48
CA VAL A 206 21.16 -5.22 18.61
C VAL A 206 22.39 -6.10 18.48
N PHE A 207 22.72 -6.54 17.25
CA PHE A 207 23.92 -7.31 16.96
C PHE A 207 25.15 -6.45 16.72
N LEU A 208 24.98 -5.37 15.93
CA LEU A 208 26.03 -4.42 15.63
C LEU A 208 25.50 -3.01 15.86
N ILE A 209 26.17 -2.27 16.73
CA ILE A 209 25.82 -0.89 17.05
C ILE A 209 26.51 0.02 16.04
N GLN A 210 25.74 0.88 15.38
CA GLN A 210 26.29 1.91 14.53
C GLN A 210 26.92 3.02 15.37
N LYS A 211 28.22 3.27 15.11
CA LYS A 211 28.97 4.35 15.74
C LYS A 211 29.42 5.37 14.70
N TYR A 212 29.09 6.60 14.90
CA TYR A 212 29.46 7.70 14.02
C TYR A 212 30.71 8.38 14.53
N ASN A 213 31.87 8.03 13.96
CA ASN A 213 33.13 8.67 14.31
C ASN A 213 33.70 9.39 13.08
N ILE A 214 33.72 10.69 13.13
CA ILE A 214 34.27 11.54 12.08
C ILE A 214 35.74 11.19 11.73
N LYS A 215 36.49 10.64 12.69
CA LYS A 215 37.88 10.21 12.44
C LYS A 215 37.98 8.99 11.55
N ASN A 216 36.90 8.22 11.38
CA ASN A 216 36.90 7.01 10.58
C ASN A 216 36.37 7.22 9.14
N ILE A 217 36.14 8.47 8.72
CA ILE A 217 35.67 8.77 7.37
C ILE A 217 36.69 8.37 6.30
N ASP A 218 37.97 8.57 6.58
CA ASP A 218 39.08 8.13 5.72
C ASP A 218 39.02 6.62 5.44
N LYS A 219 38.80 5.83 6.49
CA LYS A 219 38.62 4.38 6.39
C LYS A 219 37.36 4.00 5.62
N PHE A 220 36.24 4.70 5.88
CA PHE A 220 35.00 4.49 5.13
C PHE A 220 35.20 4.72 3.64
N VAL A 221 35.78 5.86 3.27
CA VAL A 221 36.05 6.19 1.87
C VAL A 221 37.04 5.19 1.23
N ASN A 222 38.08 4.78 1.93
CA ASN A 222 39.02 3.77 1.46
C ASN A 222 38.32 2.42 1.20
N ASP A 223 37.45 1.99 2.09
CA ASP A 223 36.72 0.70 1.98
C ASP A 223 35.74 0.68 0.79
N ILE A 224 35.14 1.83 0.45
CA ILE A 224 34.19 1.92 -0.69
C ILE A 224 34.84 2.33 -2.00
N LYS A 225 36.08 2.83 -1.99
CA LYS A 225 36.79 3.34 -3.18
C LYS A 225 36.78 2.35 -4.35
N LYS A 226 37.06 1.06 -4.08
CA LYS A 226 37.07 0.01 -5.11
C LYS A 226 35.77 -0.07 -5.92
N TYR A 227 34.64 0.21 -5.29
CA TYR A 227 33.33 0.22 -5.94
C TYR A 227 33.13 1.52 -6.74
N LEU A 228 33.42 2.67 -6.12
CA LEU A 228 33.17 4.01 -6.72
C LEU A 228 33.91 4.23 -8.04
N ILE A 229 35.10 3.62 -8.20
CA ILE A 229 35.92 3.72 -9.42
C ILE A 229 35.55 2.69 -10.50
N SER A 230 34.67 1.73 -10.18
CA SER A 230 34.23 0.72 -11.14
C SER A 230 33.51 1.35 -12.34
N PRO A 231 33.73 0.89 -13.58
CA PRO A 231 32.99 1.37 -14.76
C PRO A 231 31.49 1.05 -14.69
N ARG A 232 31.10 0.06 -13.89
CA ARG A 232 29.69 -0.30 -13.64
C ARG A 232 29.03 0.53 -12.55
N TYR A 233 29.82 1.36 -11.85
CA TYR A 233 29.27 2.17 -10.77
C TYR A 233 28.43 3.34 -11.30
N ILE A 234 27.21 3.51 -10.77
CA ILE A 234 26.29 4.55 -11.23
C ILE A 234 26.83 5.93 -10.87
N LYS A 235 26.83 6.81 -11.87
CA LYS A 235 27.21 8.22 -11.75
C LYS A 235 26.05 9.13 -12.16
N ILE A 236 25.91 10.23 -11.43
CA ILE A 236 25.02 11.33 -11.78
C ILE A 236 25.89 12.57 -11.96
N GLN A 237 25.75 13.29 -13.06
CA GLN A 237 26.60 14.44 -13.42
C GLN A 237 28.10 14.07 -13.35
N ASN A 238 28.46 12.89 -13.84
CA ASN A 238 29.80 12.30 -13.80
C ASN A 238 30.38 12.06 -12.39
N LYS A 239 29.63 12.24 -11.32
CA LYS A 239 30.02 12.00 -9.94
C LYS A 239 29.51 10.63 -9.47
N PRO A 240 30.33 9.75 -8.87
CA PRO A 240 29.86 8.50 -8.32
C PRO A 240 28.86 8.74 -7.18
N VAL A 241 27.77 7.97 -7.19
CA VAL A 241 26.66 8.16 -6.26
C VAL A 241 26.96 7.45 -4.92
N ILE A 242 26.75 8.14 -3.82
CA ILE A 242 26.75 7.55 -2.47
C ILE A 242 25.39 7.81 -1.84
N GLY A 243 24.64 6.75 -1.56
CA GLY A 243 23.41 6.81 -0.77
C GLY A 243 23.71 6.84 0.74
N ILE A 244 23.04 7.70 1.49
CA ILE A 244 23.03 7.68 2.96
C ILE A 244 21.60 7.40 3.41
N TYR A 245 21.40 6.26 4.07
CA TYR A 245 20.06 5.77 4.39
C TYR A 245 19.34 6.65 5.43
N ASP A 246 20.04 7.07 6.48
CA ASP A 246 19.49 7.94 7.51
C ASP A 246 20.45 9.08 7.91
N PRO A 247 20.45 10.19 7.17
CA PRO A 247 21.22 11.37 7.54
C PRO A 247 20.85 11.94 8.92
N SER A 248 19.59 11.75 9.36
CA SER A 248 19.11 12.32 10.62
C SER A 248 19.76 11.72 11.85
N SER A 249 20.24 10.47 11.76
CA SER A 249 20.92 9.75 12.83
C SER A 249 22.41 10.10 12.97
N ILE A 250 22.99 10.84 12.02
CA ILE A 250 24.43 11.18 12.07
C ILE A 250 24.65 12.44 12.89
N PRO A 251 25.36 12.37 14.04
CA PRO A 251 25.76 13.55 14.77
C PRO A 251 26.61 14.49 13.92
N GLU A 252 26.43 15.80 14.07
CA GLU A 252 27.16 16.80 13.30
C GLU A 252 27.18 16.54 11.77
N ILE A 253 26.05 16.13 11.23
CA ILE A 253 25.91 15.68 9.82
C ILE A 253 26.54 16.65 8.83
N LYS A 254 26.44 17.97 9.01
CA LYS A 254 27.09 18.94 8.12
C LYS A 254 28.60 18.74 8.06
N THR A 255 29.24 18.64 9.21
CA THR A 255 30.71 18.40 9.33
C THR A 255 31.07 17.05 8.72
N PHE A 256 30.23 16.02 8.95
CA PHE A 256 30.42 14.71 8.36
C PHE A 256 30.39 14.75 6.83
N LEU A 257 29.38 15.37 6.22
CA LEU A 257 29.24 15.45 4.76
C LEU A 257 30.37 16.25 4.10
N VAL A 258 30.80 17.35 4.70
CA VAL A 258 31.95 18.13 4.22
C VAL A 258 33.22 17.28 4.24
N LYS A 259 33.49 16.60 5.37
CA LYS A 259 34.68 15.71 5.44
C LYS A 259 34.62 14.55 4.49
N LEU A 260 33.45 13.93 4.29
CA LEU A 260 33.25 12.85 3.34
C LEU A 260 33.66 13.28 1.91
N ARG A 261 33.23 14.49 1.48
CA ARG A 261 33.59 15.03 0.17
C ARG A 261 35.08 15.33 0.06
N LEU A 262 35.66 15.94 1.11
CA LEU A 262 37.09 16.24 1.16
C LEU A 262 37.95 14.99 1.08
N GLU A 263 37.57 13.95 1.82
CA GLU A 263 38.32 12.68 1.83
C GLU A 263 38.19 11.93 0.50
N ALA A 264 37.01 11.97 -0.15
CA ALA A 264 36.85 11.41 -1.49
C ALA A 264 37.81 12.09 -2.52
N LYS A 265 37.92 13.39 -2.46
CA LYS A 265 38.88 14.13 -3.30
C LYS A 265 40.33 13.75 -2.98
N LYS A 266 40.72 13.76 -1.71
CA LYS A 266 42.08 13.42 -1.24
C LYS A 266 42.50 12.03 -1.69
N GLN A 267 41.56 11.07 -1.68
CA GLN A 267 41.83 9.70 -2.13
C GLN A 267 41.73 9.50 -3.66
N GLY A 268 41.56 10.57 -4.43
CA GLY A 268 41.57 10.54 -5.89
C GLY A 268 40.27 10.05 -6.55
N ILE A 269 39.15 10.01 -5.80
CA ILE A 269 37.83 9.66 -6.34
C ILE A 269 37.23 10.89 -7.06
N GLY A 270 37.51 12.08 -6.57
CA GLY A 270 36.97 13.35 -7.07
C GLY A 270 35.66 13.73 -6.33
N GLU A 271 34.82 14.47 -7.04
CA GLU A 271 33.51 14.86 -6.53
C GLU A 271 32.56 13.64 -6.44
N ILE A 272 31.78 13.57 -5.39
CA ILE A 272 30.76 12.55 -5.17
C ILE A 272 29.37 13.15 -5.22
N TYR A 273 28.37 12.36 -5.61
CA TYR A 273 26.96 12.73 -5.61
C TYR A 273 26.26 12.04 -4.45
N ILE A 274 25.77 12.81 -3.48
CA ILE A 274 25.14 12.28 -2.27
C ILE A 274 23.64 12.24 -2.43
N LEU A 275 23.06 11.05 -2.30
CA LEU A 275 21.62 10.79 -2.28
C LEU A 275 21.15 10.38 -0.88
N ALA A 276 19.93 10.76 -0.52
CA ALA A 276 19.29 10.24 0.68
C ALA A 276 17.76 10.11 0.47
N PRO A 277 17.09 9.21 1.23
CA PRO A 277 15.63 9.12 1.23
C PRO A 277 15.01 10.47 1.62
N SER A 278 14.01 10.90 0.86
CA SER A 278 13.38 12.22 1.03
C SER A 278 12.80 12.42 2.43
N GLU A 279 12.25 11.37 3.02
CA GLU A 279 11.66 11.38 4.35
C GLU A 279 12.69 11.53 5.49
N ARG A 280 13.98 11.25 5.23
CA ARG A 280 15.05 11.20 6.26
C ARG A 280 16.03 12.36 6.21
N ILE A 281 15.84 13.32 5.31
CA ILE A 281 16.73 14.48 5.20
C ILE A 281 16.27 15.58 6.17
N PRO A 282 17.06 15.95 7.20
CA PRO A 282 16.78 17.12 8.02
C PRO A 282 16.85 18.41 7.19
N ARG A 283 15.92 19.34 7.40
CA ARG A 283 15.90 20.62 6.64
C ARG A 283 17.25 21.37 6.68
N MET A 284 17.95 21.29 7.81
CA MET A 284 19.23 22.02 8.02
C MET A 284 20.38 21.51 7.16
N VAL A 285 20.26 20.34 6.53
CA VAL A 285 21.32 19.72 5.73
C VAL A 285 20.95 19.52 4.25
N ILE A 286 19.80 20.00 3.84
CA ILE A 286 19.31 19.84 2.46
C ILE A 286 20.33 20.34 1.42
N ASN A 287 21.03 21.43 1.71
CA ASN A 287 22.05 22.02 0.81
C ASN A 287 23.40 21.26 0.81
N PHE A 288 23.56 20.23 1.63
CA PHE A 288 24.76 19.40 1.70
C PHE A 288 24.57 18.03 1.03
N ILE A 289 23.34 17.70 0.67
CA ILE A 289 22.92 16.49 -0.04
C ILE A 289 22.49 16.92 -1.44
N ASP A 290 23.00 16.26 -2.47
CA ASP A 290 22.78 16.72 -3.86
C ASP A 290 21.34 16.49 -4.33
N ALA A 291 20.72 15.37 -3.93
CA ALA A 291 19.31 15.10 -4.23
C ALA A 291 18.67 14.13 -3.22
N ALA A 292 17.37 14.13 -3.20
CA ALA A 292 16.55 13.13 -2.50
C ALA A 292 16.02 12.07 -3.48
N PHE A 293 15.63 10.91 -2.94
CA PHE A 293 14.83 9.94 -3.67
C PHE A 293 13.69 9.41 -2.78
N ASP A 294 12.59 9.04 -3.40
CA ASP A 294 11.47 8.41 -2.68
C ASP A 294 11.81 6.95 -2.40
N MET A 295 11.85 6.58 -1.12
CA MET A 295 12.12 5.21 -0.71
C MET A 295 10.91 4.57 -0.02
N ASN A 296 10.36 5.27 0.96
CA ASN A 296 9.21 4.80 1.73
C ASN A 296 8.07 5.82 1.66
N PRO A 297 6.83 5.37 1.79
CA PRO A 297 5.70 6.27 1.96
C PRO A 297 5.62 6.90 3.35
N THR A 298 6.65 6.75 4.17
CA THR A 298 6.72 7.11 5.59
C THR A 298 6.71 8.61 5.91
N GLU A 299 6.59 9.51 4.95
CA GLU A 299 6.33 10.94 5.22
C GLU A 299 5.05 11.18 6.06
N TYR A 300 4.26 10.13 6.25
CA TYR A 300 3.02 10.14 7.03
C TYR A 300 3.22 9.86 8.52
N HIS A 301 4.43 9.52 8.97
CA HIS A 301 4.74 9.29 10.39
C HIS A 301 4.81 10.56 11.25
N GLN A 302 4.09 11.61 10.93
CA GLN A 302 3.92 12.75 11.85
C GLN A 302 3.01 12.47 13.05
N TYR A 303 2.57 11.24 13.24
CA TYR A 303 1.82 10.85 14.42
C TYR A 303 2.78 10.43 15.54
N LYS A 304 3.33 11.43 16.22
CA LYS A 304 4.01 11.28 17.50
C LYS A 304 2.95 10.84 18.54
N ASN A 305 3.14 9.74 19.21
CA ASN A 305 2.40 9.16 20.33
C ASN A 305 1.53 7.93 20.01
N LEU A 306 2.13 6.94 19.35
CA LEU A 306 1.47 5.66 19.15
C LEU A 306 1.74 4.72 20.32
N LYS A 307 0.68 4.10 20.81
CA LYS A 307 0.77 3.04 21.82
C LYS A 307 1.10 1.72 21.14
N ASN A 308 1.81 0.83 21.83
CA ASN A 308 2.13 -0.51 21.36
C ASN A 308 0.88 -1.24 20.85
N ASN A 309 0.98 -1.95 19.71
CA ASN A 309 -0.08 -2.70 19.02
C ASN A 309 -1.07 -1.87 18.18
N GLU A 310 -0.71 -0.69 17.71
CA GLU A 310 -1.50 0.05 16.72
C GLU A 310 -1.05 -0.29 15.31
N TYR A 311 -2.02 -0.56 14.41
CA TYR A 311 -1.81 -0.85 13.00
C TYR A 311 -2.25 0.34 12.16
N TYR A 312 -1.41 0.73 11.20
CA TYR A 312 -1.74 1.76 10.22
C TYR A 312 -2.03 1.11 8.90
N TYR A 313 -3.17 1.46 8.36
CA TYR A 313 -3.59 1.04 7.04
C TYR A 313 -3.55 2.22 6.11
N TYR A 314 -2.76 2.14 5.06
CA TYR A 314 -2.69 3.15 4.01
C TYR A 314 -3.17 2.59 2.70
N SER A 315 -4.03 3.35 2.01
CA SER A 315 -4.33 3.05 0.63
C SER A 315 -3.12 3.39 -0.26
N SER A 316 -2.74 2.47 -1.12
CA SER A 316 -1.64 2.66 -2.08
C SER A 316 -1.84 3.90 -2.96
N SER A 317 -3.08 4.27 -3.26
CA SER A 317 -3.42 5.45 -4.05
C SER A 317 -3.16 6.78 -3.33
N LEU A 318 -3.35 6.83 -2.01
CA LEU A 318 -3.12 8.04 -1.22
C LEU A 318 -1.63 8.42 -1.17
N ILE A 319 -0.78 7.41 -1.02
CA ILE A 319 0.68 7.56 -0.98
C ILE A 319 1.18 8.30 -2.22
N PHE A 320 0.59 7.96 -3.34
CA PHE A 320 0.91 8.50 -4.63
C PHE A 320 0.64 10.01 -4.77
N HIS A 321 -0.54 10.49 -4.40
CA HIS A 321 -0.91 11.90 -4.59
C HIS A 321 -0.11 12.87 -3.75
N THR A 322 0.30 12.46 -2.58
CA THR A 322 1.02 13.34 -1.66
C THR A 322 2.49 13.51 -2.03
N LYS A 323 3.11 12.49 -2.67
CA LYS A 323 4.49 12.58 -3.14
C LYS A 323 4.71 13.72 -4.14
N ILE A 324 3.78 13.91 -5.08
CA ILE A 324 3.93 14.94 -6.13
C ILE A 324 3.76 16.37 -5.58
N LYS A 325 2.95 16.56 -4.52
CA LYS A 325 2.58 17.87 -3.99
C LYS A 325 3.35 18.30 -2.73
N ASN A 326 4.43 17.61 -2.36
CA ASN A 326 5.14 17.94 -1.13
C ASN A 326 5.95 19.24 -1.26
N LYS A 327 5.46 20.31 -0.61
CA LYS A 327 6.10 21.64 -0.58
C LYS A 327 7.46 21.71 0.13
N LYS A 328 7.84 20.66 0.89
CA LYS A 328 9.12 20.61 1.62
C LYS A 328 10.33 20.72 0.69
N TYR A 329 10.17 20.27 -0.56
CA TYR A 329 11.25 20.17 -1.55
C TYR A 329 11.01 21.07 -2.78
N GLU A 330 10.30 22.18 -2.59
CA GLU A 330 10.18 23.19 -3.62
C GLU A 330 11.58 23.67 -4.02
N ASN A 331 11.92 23.61 -5.31
CA ASN A 331 13.25 23.92 -5.86
C ASN A 331 14.40 22.96 -5.45
N TYR A 332 14.10 21.74 -5.01
CA TYR A 332 15.10 20.72 -4.71
C TYR A 332 14.90 19.47 -5.56
N THR A 333 16.00 18.85 -5.98
CA THR A 333 15.94 17.64 -6.81
C THR A 333 15.44 16.45 -6.00
N VAL A 334 14.27 15.92 -6.37
CA VAL A 334 13.71 14.70 -5.80
C VAL A 334 13.41 13.71 -6.91
N TYR A 335 14.17 12.64 -6.98
CA TYR A 335 13.88 11.52 -7.88
C TYR A 335 12.71 10.72 -7.33
N ARG A 336 11.66 10.60 -8.12
CA ARG A 336 10.46 9.89 -7.70
C ARG A 336 10.70 8.39 -7.65
N GLY A 337 9.94 7.73 -6.79
CA GLY A 337 9.98 6.30 -6.64
C GLY A 337 8.65 5.74 -6.16
N ASN A 338 8.51 4.43 -6.24
CA ASN A 338 7.33 3.72 -5.77
C ASN A 338 7.73 2.54 -4.88
N VAL A 339 6.78 2.12 -4.05
CA VAL A 339 6.88 0.91 -3.25
C VAL A 339 5.85 -0.09 -3.79
N ILE A 340 6.22 -1.36 -3.84
CA ILE A 340 5.35 -2.41 -4.40
C ILE A 340 4.19 -2.64 -3.44
N GLU A 341 4.46 -3.26 -2.36
CA GLU A 341 3.59 -3.58 -1.24
C GLU A 341 4.37 -3.35 0.04
N TYR A 342 3.75 -3.21 1.18
CA TYR A 342 4.49 -3.06 2.43
C TYR A 342 3.67 -3.58 3.60
N ASP A 343 4.24 -4.49 4.36
CA ASP A 343 3.67 -4.99 5.61
C ASP A 343 4.77 -5.22 6.63
N SER A 344 4.88 -4.34 7.61
CA SER A 344 5.84 -4.48 8.71
C SER A 344 5.27 -5.16 9.95
N SER A 345 4.08 -5.76 9.87
CA SER A 345 3.39 -6.36 11.02
C SER A 345 4.17 -7.51 11.68
N HIS A 346 5.10 -8.12 10.94
CA HIS A 346 5.94 -9.20 11.46
C HIS A 346 7.21 -8.71 12.17
N THR A 347 7.58 -7.45 11.98
CA THR A 347 8.90 -6.95 12.37
C THR A 347 8.86 -5.93 13.49
N THR A 348 7.70 -5.33 13.76
CA THR A 348 7.55 -4.25 14.73
C THR A 348 6.20 -4.32 15.46
N ASN A 349 6.18 -3.87 16.71
CA ASN A 349 4.95 -3.74 17.49
C ASN A 349 4.03 -2.61 17.02
N VAL A 350 4.58 -1.66 16.27
CA VAL A 350 3.83 -0.61 15.57
C VAL A 350 3.99 -0.86 14.09
N SER A 351 2.92 -1.27 13.44
CA SER A 351 2.98 -1.82 12.10
C SER A 351 2.35 -0.89 11.08
N ILE A 352 2.99 -0.83 9.92
CA ILE A 352 2.47 -0.15 8.74
C ILE A 352 2.09 -1.23 7.75
N ILE A 353 0.86 -1.17 7.27
CA ILE A 353 0.35 -2.09 6.25
C ILE A 353 -0.21 -1.26 5.10
N TYR A 354 0.22 -1.53 3.87
CA TYR A 354 -0.39 -0.99 2.67
C TYR A 354 -1.45 -1.92 2.17
N GLU A 355 -2.68 -1.53 2.41
CA GLU A 355 -3.84 -2.26 1.94
C GLU A 355 -4.05 -2.06 0.43
N GLU A 356 -4.77 -2.99 -0.14
CA GLU A 356 -5.29 -2.91 -1.51
C GLU A 356 -4.23 -2.88 -2.61
N TYR A 357 -3.04 -3.41 -2.34
CA TYR A 357 -2.09 -3.66 -3.40
C TYR A 357 -2.72 -4.60 -4.44
N THR A 358 -2.62 -4.19 -5.68
CA THR A 358 -2.82 -5.06 -6.85
C THR A 358 -1.79 -4.70 -7.91
N PRO A 359 -1.36 -5.65 -8.74
CA PRO A 359 -0.47 -5.36 -9.85
C PRO A 359 -0.99 -4.25 -10.78
N GLU A 360 -2.32 -4.17 -10.98
CA GLU A 360 -2.94 -3.11 -11.78
C GLU A 360 -2.79 -1.72 -11.12
N LYS A 361 -3.02 -1.59 -9.81
CA LYS A 361 -2.80 -0.32 -9.09
C LYS A 361 -1.33 0.08 -9.10
N PHE A 362 -0.45 -0.90 -9.00
CA PHE A 362 0.99 -0.67 -9.11
C PHE A 362 1.38 -0.18 -10.51
N TYR A 363 0.78 -0.76 -11.57
CA TYR A 363 0.94 -0.25 -12.93
C TYR A 363 0.49 1.21 -13.06
N GLU A 364 -0.71 1.55 -12.63
CA GLU A 364 -1.26 2.90 -12.75
C GLU A 364 -0.39 3.93 -11.98
N SER A 365 0.01 3.60 -10.77
CA SER A 365 0.87 4.48 -9.97
C SER A 365 2.24 4.70 -10.59
N ASN A 366 2.87 3.64 -11.11
CA ASN A 366 4.15 3.77 -11.82
C ASN A 366 4.00 4.59 -13.09
N LYS A 367 2.96 4.39 -13.88
CA LYS A 367 2.70 5.13 -15.12
C LYS A 367 2.69 6.65 -14.89
N ILE A 368 2.03 7.10 -13.83
CA ILE A 368 1.96 8.52 -13.49
C ILE A 368 3.32 9.05 -13.01
N LEU A 369 4.02 8.33 -12.09
CA LEU A 369 5.31 8.79 -11.56
C LEU A 369 6.42 8.77 -12.63
N ILE A 370 6.41 7.78 -13.52
CA ILE A 370 7.31 7.70 -14.66
C ILE A 370 7.04 8.87 -15.63
N ASN A 371 5.78 9.17 -15.92
CA ASN A 371 5.42 10.32 -16.75
C ASN A 371 5.86 11.64 -16.12
N TYR A 372 5.67 11.80 -14.81
CA TYR A 372 6.23 12.94 -14.07
C TYR A 372 7.75 13.05 -14.25
N THR A 373 8.48 11.93 -14.09
CA THR A 373 9.94 11.89 -14.23
C THR A 373 10.38 12.30 -15.64
N LYS A 374 9.71 11.78 -16.67
CA LYS A 374 9.96 12.15 -18.09
C LYS A 374 9.78 13.65 -18.36
N ASN A 375 8.78 14.25 -17.74
CA ASN A 375 8.45 15.66 -17.98
C ASN A 375 9.26 16.62 -17.11
N THR A 376 9.87 16.14 -16.02
CA THR A 376 10.57 16.99 -15.05
C THR A 376 12.07 17.01 -15.28
N PHE A 377 12.67 15.89 -15.69
CA PHE A 377 14.13 15.76 -15.79
C PHE A 377 14.62 15.61 -17.21
N PRO A 378 15.82 16.12 -17.54
CA PRO A 378 16.46 15.87 -18.82
C PRO A 378 16.78 14.38 -18.96
N LYS A 379 16.85 13.86 -20.19
CA LYS A 379 16.98 12.42 -20.48
C LYS A 379 18.13 11.72 -19.75
N ASN A 380 19.26 12.38 -19.58
CA ASN A 380 20.43 11.84 -18.90
C ASN A 380 20.29 11.74 -17.37
N GLU A 381 19.27 12.41 -16.79
CA GLU A 381 19.01 12.48 -15.34
C GLU A 381 17.62 11.92 -14.94
N GLN A 382 16.95 11.18 -15.81
CA GLN A 382 15.66 10.56 -15.55
C GLN A 382 15.81 9.30 -14.68
N PHE A 383 16.13 9.47 -13.39
CA PHE A 383 16.19 8.39 -12.42
C PHE A 383 14.84 8.15 -11.77
N TYR A 384 14.51 6.86 -11.61
CA TYR A 384 13.27 6.40 -10.97
C TYR A 384 13.59 5.26 -9.99
N PHE A 385 13.05 5.31 -8.78
CA PHE A 385 13.39 4.37 -7.71
C PHE A 385 12.26 3.40 -7.39
N LEU A 386 12.60 2.12 -7.15
CA LEU A 386 11.67 1.10 -6.70
C LEU A 386 12.14 0.49 -5.38
N ASN A 387 11.30 0.54 -4.38
CA ASN A 387 11.55 -0.10 -3.10
C ASN A 387 10.63 -1.33 -2.96
N GLY A 388 11.17 -2.52 -3.21
CA GLY A 388 12.53 -2.93 -3.41
C GLY A 388 12.60 -4.09 -4.39
N TRP A 389 13.82 -4.54 -4.69
CA TRP A 389 14.00 -5.74 -5.50
C TRP A 389 13.58 -6.99 -4.73
N ASN A 390 14.09 -7.15 -3.52
CA ASN A 390 14.01 -8.38 -2.73
C ASN A 390 13.74 -8.15 -1.23
N ASN A 391 12.93 -7.18 -0.87
CA ASN A 391 12.57 -6.95 0.54
C ASN A 391 11.40 -7.86 0.97
N TRP A 392 11.62 -9.16 0.95
CA TRP A 392 10.63 -10.20 1.25
C TRP A 392 10.03 -10.08 2.65
N LEU A 393 10.85 -9.70 3.65
CA LEU A 393 10.39 -9.62 5.03
C LEU A 393 9.30 -8.56 5.25
N GLU A 394 9.34 -7.49 4.48
CA GLU A 394 8.35 -6.40 4.53
C GLU A 394 7.37 -6.45 3.33
N GLY A 395 7.34 -7.55 2.57
CA GLY A 395 6.43 -7.73 1.42
C GLY A 395 6.73 -6.84 0.22
N SER A 396 7.80 -6.05 0.27
CA SER A 396 8.13 -5.05 -0.76
C SER A 396 9.19 -5.58 -1.73
N TYR A 397 8.78 -6.40 -2.70
CA TYR A 397 9.70 -7.04 -3.64
C TYR A 397 9.12 -7.15 -5.06
N LEU A 398 10.01 -7.13 -6.05
CA LEU A 398 9.69 -7.32 -7.47
C LEU A 398 9.91 -8.77 -7.95
N GLU A 399 10.64 -9.55 -7.17
CA GLU A 399 10.90 -10.95 -7.50
C GLU A 399 9.60 -11.75 -7.60
N PRO A 400 9.51 -12.76 -8.48
CA PRO A 400 8.29 -13.53 -8.67
C PRO A 400 7.96 -14.39 -7.44
N ASP A 401 6.67 -14.48 -7.12
CA ASP A 401 6.14 -15.29 -6.03
C ASP A 401 5.07 -16.29 -6.49
N THR A 402 4.72 -17.24 -5.64
CA THR A 402 3.76 -18.30 -5.97
C THR A 402 2.31 -17.81 -6.11
N ASN A 403 1.97 -16.61 -5.62
CA ASN A 403 0.61 -16.07 -5.67
C ASN A 403 0.35 -15.24 -6.93
N PHE A 404 1.27 -14.32 -7.22
CA PHE A 404 1.11 -13.40 -8.36
C PHE A 404 2.03 -13.74 -9.54
N GLY A 405 2.91 -14.72 -9.37
CA GLY A 405 3.93 -15.01 -10.39
C GLY A 405 4.79 -13.78 -10.65
N TYR A 406 4.85 -13.38 -11.90
CA TYR A 406 5.60 -12.20 -12.36
C TYR A 406 4.76 -10.92 -12.44
N ALA A 407 3.52 -10.92 -11.95
CA ALA A 407 2.60 -9.80 -12.18
C ALA A 407 3.12 -8.45 -11.67
N ALA A 408 3.85 -8.41 -10.55
CA ALA A 408 4.43 -7.17 -10.02
C ALA A 408 5.45 -6.56 -10.99
N ILE A 409 6.45 -7.34 -11.40
CA ILE A 409 7.51 -6.86 -12.28
C ILE A 409 7.01 -6.61 -13.71
N ASN A 410 6.08 -7.45 -14.22
CA ASN A 410 5.43 -7.22 -15.51
C ASN A 410 4.64 -5.91 -15.52
N SER A 411 3.88 -5.63 -14.45
CA SER A 411 3.10 -4.40 -14.29
C SER A 411 3.98 -3.16 -14.35
N PHE A 412 5.12 -3.21 -13.65
CA PHE A 412 6.11 -2.15 -13.72
C PHE A 412 6.63 -1.95 -15.15
N SER A 413 7.03 -3.04 -15.83
CA SER A 413 7.56 -2.98 -17.20
C SER A 413 6.53 -2.45 -18.19
N LYS A 414 5.28 -2.89 -18.10
CA LYS A 414 4.18 -2.34 -18.91
C LYS A 414 4.03 -0.83 -18.71
N ALA A 415 4.10 -0.35 -17.46
CA ALA A 415 4.05 1.09 -17.15
C ALA A 415 5.26 1.84 -17.70
N LEU A 416 6.47 1.27 -17.55
CA LEU A 416 7.73 1.85 -18.01
C LEU A 416 7.73 2.11 -19.52
N TYR A 417 7.25 1.12 -20.27
CA TYR A 417 7.21 1.15 -21.73
C TYR A 417 5.88 1.69 -22.30
N ASN A 418 5.00 2.20 -21.43
CA ASN A 418 3.68 2.73 -21.81
C ASN A 418 2.81 1.72 -22.59
N LEU A 419 2.92 0.46 -22.24
CA LEU A 419 2.08 -0.62 -22.77
C LEU A 419 0.76 -0.68 -21.99
N PRO A 420 -0.34 -1.17 -22.58
CA PRO A 420 -1.58 -1.38 -21.83
C PRO A 420 -1.39 -2.45 -20.77
N TYR A 421 -2.02 -2.28 -19.61
CA TYR A 421 -1.95 -3.26 -18.52
C TYR A 421 -2.53 -4.62 -18.95
N ASP A 422 -3.72 -4.59 -19.54
CA ASP A 422 -4.36 -5.76 -20.09
C ASP A 422 -4.43 -5.62 -21.63
N SER A 423 -3.68 -6.44 -22.35
CA SER A 423 -3.71 -6.49 -23.80
C SER A 423 -4.79 -7.44 -24.33
N SER A 424 -5.42 -8.22 -23.43
CA SER A 424 -6.45 -9.19 -23.82
C SER A 424 -7.82 -8.53 -23.91
N LYS A 425 -8.32 -8.41 -25.12
CA LYS A 425 -9.68 -8.06 -25.51
C LYS A 425 -10.01 -6.56 -25.50
N LYS A 426 -9.72 -5.87 -26.60
CA LYS A 426 -10.55 -4.74 -27.01
C LYS A 426 -11.95 -5.29 -27.27
N TYR A 427 -12.85 -5.11 -26.30
CA TYR A 427 -14.25 -5.44 -26.51
C TYR A 427 -14.84 -4.55 -27.60
N ASN A 428 -15.66 -5.15 -28.44
CA ASN A 428 -16.45 -4.42 -29.44
C ASN A 428 -17.58 -3.70 -28.68
N PHE A 429 -17.33 -2.48 -28.24
CA PHE A 429 -18.33 -1.67 -27.54
C PHE A 429 -19.60 -1.46 -28.37
N ALA A 430 -19.52 -1.49 -29.70
CA ALA A 430 -20.69 -1.38 -30.56
C ALA A 430 -21.62 -2.61 -30.46
N GLU A 431 -21.07 -3.78 -30.13
CA GLU A 431 -21.87 -4.98 -29.86
C GLU A 431 -22.48 -4.94 -28.46
N LEU A 432 -21.72 -4.40 -27.50
CA LEU A 432 -22.18 -4.20 -26.13
C LEU A 432 -23.35 -3.22 -26.08
N GLU A 433 -23.24 -2.11 -26.80
CA GLU A 433 -24.25 -1.04 -26.88
C GLU A 433 -25.63 -1.56 -27.28
N LYS A 434 -25.70 -2.62 -28.07
CA LYS A 434 -26.97 -3.23 -28.55
C LYS A 434 -27.61 -4.16 -27.51
N LYS A 435 -26.86 -4.67 -26.55
CA LYS A 435 -27.30 -5.75 -25.65
C LYS A 435 -27.49 -5.32 -24.19
N VAL A 436 -26.88 -4.23 -23.75
CA VAL A 436 -26.79 -3.89 -22.32
C VAL A 436 -28.01 -3.12 -21.85
N LYS A 437 -28.64 -3.57 -20.77
CA LYS A 437 -29.74 -2.85 -20.08
C LYS A 437 -29.18 -2.18 -18.84
N ILE A 438 -29.11 -0.84 -18.86
CA ILE A 438 -28.53 -0.04 -17.80
C ILE A 438 -29.63 0.81 -17.15
N ALA A 439 -29.72 0.78 -15.82
CA ALA A 439 -30.44 1.77 -15.02
C ALA A 439 -29.48 2.67 -14.26
N VAL A 440 -29.75 3.95 -14.28
CA VAL A 440 -29.11 4.94 -13.44
C VAL A 440 -30.14 5.48 -12.47
N GLN A 441 -29.89 5.36 -11.17
CA GLN A 441 -30.72 5.97 -10.14
C GLN A 441 -29.97 7.13 -9.49
N ALA A 442 -30.59 8.30 -9.48
CA ALA A 442 -30.05 9.54 -8.93
C ALA A 442 -30.97 10.09 -7.84
N HIS A 443 -30.49 10.15 -6.59
CA HIS A 443 -31.24 10.81 -5.53
C HIS A 443 -30.86 12.30 -5.45
N VAL A 444 -31.79 13.18 -5.76
CA VAL A 444 -31.59 14.63 -5.83
C VAL A 444 -32.30 15.32 -4.66
N TYR A 445 -31.63 15.49 -3.55
CA TYR A 445 -32.10 16.27 -2.41
C TYR A 445 -31.80 17.76 -2.58
N TYR A 446 -30.66 18.11 -3.18
CA TYR A 446 -30.24 19.47 -3.53
C TYR A 446 -30.47 19.69 -5.01
N GLU A 447 -31.56 20.34 -5.38
CA GLU A 447 -31.99 20.52 -6.76
C GLU A 447 -31.08 21.39 -7.62
N ASP A 448 -30.31 22.28 -6.99
CA ASP A 448 -29.30 23.11 -7.67
C ASP A 448 -28.12 22.30 -8.21
N LEU A 449 -27.92 21.06 -7.73
CA LEU A 449 -26.90 20.14 -8.25
C LEU A 449 -27.33 19.32 -9.47
N ILE A 450 -28.59 19.47 -9.92
CA ILE A 450 -29.12 18.66 -11.04
C ILE A 450 -28.29 18.83 -12.30
N LYS A 451 -27.82 20.06 -12.58
CA LYS A 451 -26.99 20.35 -13.74
C LYS A 451 -25.70 19.49 -13.70
N GLU A 452 -24.93 19.57 -12.60
CA GLU A 452 -23.70 18.80 -12.42
C GLU A 452 -23.95 17.30 -12.58
N MET A 453 -25.05 16.79 -12.00
CA MET A 453 -25.39 15.38 -12.06
C MET A 453 -25.72 14.92 -13.48
N ILE A 454 -26.54 15.65 -14.20
CA ILE A 454 -26.92 15.30 -15.59
C ILE A 454 -25.73 15.40 -16.53
N ASP A 455 -24.86 16.41 -16.37
CA ASP A 455 -23.64 16.54 -17.17
C ASP A 455 -22.74 15.31 -16.99
N LYS A 456 -22.62 14.76 -15.76
CA LYS A 456 -21.87 13.54 -15.48
C LYS A 456 -22.58 12.28 -16.00
N ILE A 457 -23.88 12.14 -15.80
CA ILE A 457 -24.67 11.01 -16.30
C ILE A 457 -24.60 10.92 -17.82
N ASN A 458 -24.60 12.04 -18.52
CA ASN A 458 -24.52 12.11 -19.98
C ASN A 458 -23.17 11.65 -20.57
N ASN A 459 -22.15 11.41 -19.74
CA ASN A 459 -20.91 10.77 -20.15
C ASN A 459 -21.07 9.27 -20.42
N ILE A 460 -22.21 8.65 -20.05
CA ILE A 460 -22.49 7.25 -20.33
C ILE A 460 -22.62 7.05 -21.84
N PRO A 461 -21.75 6.24 -22.44
CA PRO A 461 -21.74 6.05 -23.91
C PRO A 461 -22.78 5.02 -24.40
N PHE A 462 -23.52 4.41 -23.47
CA PHE A 462 -24.50 3.36 -23.74
C PHE A 462 -25.91 3.88 -23.57
N LYS A 463 -26.91 3.15 -24.12
CA LYS A 463 -28.32 3.42 -23.81
C LYS A 463 -28.60 3.10 -22.36
N PHE A 464 -29.30 4.02 -21.67
CA PHE A 464 -29.67 3.87 -20.26
C PHE A 464 -31.02 4.50 -19.96
N ASP A 465 -31.67 4.02 -18.89
CA ASP A 465 -32.86 4.61 -18.29
C ASP A 465 -32.49 5.32 -16.99
N LEU A 466 -33.09 6.49 -16.78
CA LEU A 466 -32.76 7.38 -15.65
C LEU A 466 -33.92 7.45 -14.67
N TYR A 467 -33.67 7.08 -13.44
CA TYR A 467 -34.61 7.15 -12.32
C TYR A 467 -34.15 8.21 -11.32
N ILE A 468 -34.96 9.23 -11.12
CA ILE A 468 -34.65 10.30 -10.18
C ILE A 468 -35.65 10.29 -9.03
N SER A 469 -35.13 10.43 -7.81
CA SER A 469 -35.96 10.64 -6.62
C SER A 469 -35.63 12.00 -5.98
N THR A 470 -36.64 12.66 -5.47
CA THR A 470 -36.56 13.91 -4.68
C THR A 470 -37.65 13.92 -3.62
N ASP A 471 -37.66 14.92 -2.73
CA ASP A 471 -38.51 14.93 -1.54
C ASP A 471 -39.76 15.82 -1.65
N THR A 472 -39.79 16.79 -2.59
CA THR A 472 -40.88 17.73 -2.70
C THR A 472 -41.29 18.01 -4.16
N LEU A 473 -42.55 18.45 -4.35
CA LEU A 473 -43.11 18.80 -5.66
C LEU A 473 -42.37 19.99 -6.31
N PRO A 474 -42.06 21.09 -5.60
CA PRO A 474 -41.30 22.19 -6.19
C PRO A 474 -39.94 21.74 -6.75
N LYS A 475 -39.20 20.93 -6.01
CA LYS A 475 -37.91 20.37 -6.47
C LYS A 475 -38.11 19.48 -7.70
N LYS A 476 -39.12 18.59 -7.67
CA LYS A 476 -39.48 17.78 -8.84
C LYS A 476 -39.67 18.64 -10.09
N ASN A 477 -40.42 19.72 -10.01
CA ASN A 477 -40.68 20.59 -11.16
C ASN A 477 -39.39 21.23 -11.71
N ILE A 478 -38.48 21.66 -10.84
CA ILE A 478 -37.20 22.23 -11.23
C ILE A 478 -36.35 21.17 -11.93
N ILE A 479 -36.27 19.98 -11.33
CA ILE A 479 -35.50 18.84 -11.84
C ILE A 479 -36.05 18.41 -13.20
N GLU A 480 -37.35 18.24 -13.33
CA GLU A 480 -38.02 17.77 -14.54
C GLU A 480 -37.81 18.74 -15.71
N ASN A 481 -37.93 20.05 -15.46
CA ASN A 481 -37.70 21.10 -16.46
C ASN A 481 -36.26 21.04 -17.00
N TYR A 482 -35.27 20.70 -16.15
CA TYR A 482 -33.88 20.58 -16.57
C TYR A 482 -33.64 19.26 -17.31
N VAL A 483 -34.08 18.12 -16.74
CA VAL A 483 -33.88 16.77 -17.27
C VAL A 483 -34.48 16.63 -18.67
N LYS A 484 -35.72 17.09 -18.84
CA LYS A 484 -36.42 17.03 -20.14
C LYS A 484 -35.63 17.64 -21.30
N LYS A 485 -34.82 18.68 -21.02
CA LYS A 485 -34.05 19.39 -22.05
C LYS A 485 -32.63 18.87 -22.25
N ASN A 486 -32.06 18.24 -21.23
CA ASN A 486 -30.61 18.04 -21.18
C ASN A 486 -30.18 16.57 -21.03
N THR A 487 -31.10 15.65 -20.72
CA THR A 487 -30.71 14.23 -20.54
C THR A 487 -30.53 13.50 -21.86
N LYS A 488 -29.55 12.58 -21.93
CA LYS A 488 -29.37 11.59 -23.01
C LYS A 488 -30.06 10.26 -22.71
N ALA A 489 -30.75 10.11 -21.58
CA ALA A 489 -31.46 8.88 -21.22
C ALA A 489 -32.56 8.54 -22.27
N ASN A 490 -32.74 7.25 -22.54
CA ASN A 490 -33.83 6.77 -23.40
C ASN A 490 -35.19 6.95 -22.72
N TYR A 491 -35.23 6.76 -21.43
CA TYR A 491 -36.39 6.91 -20.58
C TYR A 491 -35.98 7.59 -19.27
N TYR A 492 -36.85 8.44 -18.72
CA TYR A 492 -36.64 8.94 -17.36
C TYR A 492 -37.94 8.94 -16.55
N GLU A 493 -37.78 8.78 -15.25
CA GLU A 493 -38.87 8.86 -14.28
C GLU A 493 -38.44 9.67 -13.08
N ILE A 494 -39.29 10.57 -12.58
CA ILE A 494 -38.99 11.38 -11.40
C ILE A 494 -40.09 11.15 -10.36
N LEU A 495 -39.70 10.55 -9.21
CA LEU A 495 -40.60 10.26 -8.11
C LEU A 495 -40.33 11.18 -6.92
N ILE A 496 -41.45 11.58 -6.25
CA ILE A 496 -41.39 12.23 -4.94
C ILE A 496 -41.40 11.11 -3.89
N ILE A 497 -40.34 11.04 -3.08
CA ILE A 497 -40.22 10.05 -2.00
C ILE A 497 -39.85 10.83 -0.74
N GLU A 498 -40.54 10.56 0.35
CA GLU A 498 -40.29 11.21 1.63
C GLU A 498 -38.80 11.10 2.02
N ASN A 499 -38.25 12.21 2.55
CA ASN A 499 -36.84 12.25 2.97
C ASN A 499 -36.60 11.46 4.25
N GLN A 500 -36.62 10.15 4.11
CA GLN A 500 -36.31 9.17 5.16
C GLN A 500 -35.21 8.22 4.67
N GLY A 501 -34.29 7.85 5.55
CA GLY A 501 -33.23 6.90 5.21
C GLY A 501 -32.21 7.44 4.17
N ARG A 502 -32.12 8.76 4.03
CA ARG A 502 -31.20 9.48 3.10
C ARG A 502 -31.40 9.04 1.64
N ASP A 503 -30.29 8.84 0.91
CA ASP A 503 -30.26 8.40 -0.48
C ASP A 503 -30.62 6.91 -0.66
N LEU A 504 -30.33 6.07 0.35
CA LEU A 504 -30.51 4.62 0.28
C LEU A 504 -31.98 4.21 0.19
N LEU A 505 -32.84 4.71 1.07
CA LEU A 505 -34.27 4.30 1.08
C LEU A 505 -35.02 4.78 -0.18
N PRO A 506 -34.86 6.02 -0.65
CA PRO A 506 -35.43 6.45 -1.93
C PRO A 506 -35.03 5.56 -3.11
N MET A 507 -33.75 5.20 -3.20
CA MET A 507 -33.27 4.27 -4.23
C MET A 507 -33.95 2.88 -4.12
N LEU A 508 -33.98 2.30 -2.93
CA LEU A 508 -34.60 1.00 -2.70
C LEU A 508 -36.10 1.02 -3.03
N ILE A 509 -36.84 2.06 -2.63
CA ILE A 509 -38.27 2.19 -2.91
C ILE A 509 -38.52 2.32 -4.42
N GLN A 510 -37.78 3.20 -5.11
CA GLN A 510 -37.97 3.46 -6.54
C GLN A 510 -37.64 2.24 -7.40
N MET A 511 -36.56 1.53 -7.05
CA MET A 511 -36.02 0.47 -7.91
C MET A 511 -36.50 -0.95 -7.57
N ARG A 512 -37.07 -1.21 -6.38
CA ARG A 512 -37.37 -2.58 -5.89
C ARG A 512 -38.14 -3.49 -6.83
N HIS A 513 -39.02 -2.93 -7.68
CA HIS A 513 -39.83 -3.68 -8.64
C HIS A 513 -39.33 -3.56 -10.08
N LYS A 514 -38.31 -2.74 -10.32
CA LYS A 514 -37.79 -2.41 -11.64
C LYS A 514 -36.37 -2.94 -11.86
N ILE A 515 -35.60 -3.09 -10.77
CA ILE A 515 -34.16 -3.41 -10.82
C ILE A 515 -33.87 -4.68 -11.63
N THR A 516 -34.73 -5.69 -11.54
CA THR A 516 -34.55 -6.97 -12.23
C THR A 516 -34.74 -6.90 -13.75
N ASN A 517 -35.20 -5.75 -14.28
CA ASN A 517 -35.33 -5.52 -15.72
C ASN A 517 -33.98 -5.10 -16.34
N TYR A 518 -32.97 -4.88 -15.52
CA TYR A 518 -31.66 -4.36 -15.90
C TYR A 518 -30.54 -5.37 -15.61
N GLU A 519 -29.44 -5.21 -16.28
CA GLU A 519 -28.22 -6.00 -16.08
C GLU A 519 -27.19 -5.24 -15.23
N TYR A 520 -27.11 -3.91 -15.47
CA TYR A 520 -26.21 -3.04 -14.77
C TYR A 520 -26.96 -1.87 -14.13
N PHE A 521 -26.44 -1.46 -12.98
CA PHE A 521 -27.04 -0.43 -12.16
C PHE A 521 -25.97 0.56 -11.68
N CYS A 522 -26.28 1.86 -11.85
CA CYS A 522 -25.49 2.93 -11.26
C CYS A 522 -26.31 3.69 -10.23
N HIS A 523 -25.74 3.91 -9.05
CA HIS A 523 -26.36 4.79 -8.05
C HIS A 523 -25.47 5.97 -7.74
N ILE A 524 -26.06 7.17 -7.78
CA ILE A 524 -25.44 8.44 -7.37
C ILE A 524 -26.45 9.31 -6.61
N HIS A 525 -25.95 10.27 -5.86
CA HIS A 525 -26.84 11.24 -5.17
C HIS A 525 -26.21 12.61 -5.00
N SER A 526 -27.05 13.63 -4.81
CA SER A 526 -26.62 14.98 -4.49
C SER A 526 -26.04 15.02 -3.08
N LYS A 527 -24.71 15.15 -2.97
CA LYS A 527 -23.99 15.18 -1.69
C LYS A 527 -23.45 16.58 -1.42
N ARG A 528 -23.78 17.14 -0.26
CA ARG A 528 -23.28 18.44 0.19
C ARG A 528 -22.99 18.38 1.69
N ASP A 529 -22.01 19.12 2.13
CA ASP A 529 -21.77 19.46 3.52
C ASP A 529 -21.98 20.98 3.65
N ASN A 530 -22.93 21.37 4.49
CA ASN A 530 -23.26 22.79 4.66
C ASN A 530 -22.24 23.54 5.55
N TYR A 531 -21.33 22.82 6.21
CA TYR A 531 -20.40 23.41 7.17
C TYR A 531 -18.96 23.45 6.66
N THR A 532 -18.62 22.66 5.65
CA THR A 532 -17.26 22.56 5.11
C THR A 532 -17.28 22.38 3.60
N GLU A 533 -16.22 22.80 2.90
CA GLU A 533 -16.03 22.49 1.48
C GLU A 533 -15.79 21.00 1.22
N PHE A 534 -15.58 20.23 2.26
CA PHE A 534 -15.28 18.81 2.18
C PHE A 534 -16.34 18.01 1.40
N GLY A 535 -17.62 18.27 1.63
CA GLY A 535 -18.71 17.59 0.94
C GLY A 535 -18.67 17.77 -0.58
N ASN A 536 -18.28 18.96 -1.05
CA ASN A 536 -18.17 19.27 -2.48
C ASN A 536 -16.96 18.56 -3.10
N VAL A 537 -15.81 18.57 -2.42
CA VAL A 537 -14.60 17.86 -2.88
C VAL A 537 -14.86 16.35 -2.94
N TRP A 538 -15.53 15.82 -1.93
CA TRP A 538 -15.88 14.41 -1.85
C TRP A 538 -16.86 14.00 -2.95
N ARG A 539 -17.92 14.76 -3.17
CA ARG A 539 -18.87 14.54 -4.26
C ARG A 539 -18.18 14.55 -5.62
N ASN A 540 -17.34 15.56 -5.87
CA ASN A 540 -16.61 15.66 -7.13
C ASN A 540 -15.70 14.44 -7.34
N TYR A 541 -15.00 13.98 -6.29
CA TYR A 541 -14.20 12.77 -6.33
C TYR A 541 -15.02 11.53 -6.73
N LEU A 542 -16.18 11.33 -6.10
CA LEU A 542 -17.06 10.20 -6.41
C LEU A 542 -17.57 10.25 -7.86
N TYR A 543 -18.04 11.41 -8.31
CA TYR A 543 -18.52 11.59 -9.68
C TYR A 543 -17.41 11.40 -10.71
N GLN A 544 -16.22 11.92 -10.47
CA GLN A 544 -15.09 11.77 -11.39
C GLN A 544 -14.67 10.30 -11.55
N ASN A 545 -14.72 9.51 -10.49
CA ASN A 545 -14.36 8.11 -10.54
C ASN A 545 -15.42 7.22 -11.18
N LEU A 546 -16.70 7.56 -11.07
CA LEU A 546 -17.82 6.75 -11.59
C LEU A 546 -18.32 7.20 -12.96
N LEU A 547 -18.31 8.52 -13.21
CA LEU A 547 -18.95 9.16 -14.36
C LEU A 547 -18.12 10.31 -14.95
N GLY A 548 -16.81 10.35 -14.67
CA GLY A 548 -15.93 11.48 -15.01
C GLY A 548 -15.87 11.78 -16.51
N ASN A 549 -15.76 10.75 -17.32
CA ASN A 549 -15.81 10.82 -18.78
C ASN A 549 -16.14 9.44 -19.37
N THR A 550 -16.32 9.39 -20.69
CA THR A 550 -16.65 8.17 -21.43
C THR A 550 -15.61 7.05 -21.26
N GLU A 551 -14.33 7.37 -21.21
CA GLU A 551 -13.27 6.35 -21.09
C GLU A 551 -13.27 5.69 -19.71
N ILE A 552 -13.52 6.43 -18.64
CA ILE A 552 -13.66 5.86 -17.29
C ILE A 552 -14.84 4.87 -17.26
N ILE A 553 -15.96 5.21 -17.88
CA ILE A 553 -17.13 4.32 -17.91
C ILE A 553 -16.85 3.09 -18.74
N LYS A 554 -16.19 3.23 -19.88
CA LYS A 554 -15.75 2.08 -20.69
C LYS A 554 -14.82 1.16 -19.90
N ASP A 555 -13.88 1.70 -19.10
CA ASP A 555 -13.00 0.91 -18.22
C ASP A 555 -13.79 0.12 -17.17
N ILE A 556 -14.85 0.73 -16.60
CA ILE A 556 -15.75 0.06 -15.65
C ILE A 556 -16.45 -1.13 -16.35
N PHE A 557 -17.01 -0.91 -17.54
CA PHE A 557 -17.68 -1.97 -18.29
C PHE A 557 -16.71 -3.04 -18.79
N ASN A 558 -15.52 -2.66 -19.24
CA ASN A 558 -14.46 -3.62 -19.55
C ASN A 558 -14.15 -4.53 -18.35
N THR A 559 -14.09 -3.95 -17.16
CA THR A 559 -13.88 -4.74 -15.95
C THR A 559 -15.02 -5.73 -15.70
N PHE A 560 -16.27 -5.31 -15.82
CA PHE A 560 -17.42 -6.19 -15.64
C PHE A 560 -17.49 -7.34 -16.65
N ILE A 561 -17.01 -7.10 -17.87
CA ILE A 561 -17.08 -8.08 -18.94
C ILE A 561 -15.87 -9.01 -18.93
N SER A 562 -14.67 -8.47 -18.71
CA SER A 562 -13.44 -9.26 -18.69
C SER A 562 -13.29 -10.11 -17.42
N LYS A 563 -13.92 -9.69 -16.34
CA LYS A 563 -13.92 -10.35 -15.02
C LYS A 563 -15.37 -10.61 -14.59
N GLU A 564 -15.89 -11.75 -15.05
CA GLU A 564 -17.30 -12.10 -14.79
C GLU A 564 -17.64 -12.15 -13.32
N GLU A 565 -16.68 -12.50 -12.47
CA GLU A 565 -16.78 -12.54 -11.03
C GLU A 565 -16.93 -11.15 -10.37
N ILE A 566 -16.52 -10.06 -11.03
CA ILE A 566 -16.69 -8.71 -10.46
C ILE A 566 -18.14 -8.26 -10.68
N GLY A 567 -18.84 -8.05 -9.56
CA GLY A 567 -20.25 -7.63 -9.55
C GLY A 567 -20.50 -6.22 -8.99
N PHE A 568 -19.47 -5.57 -8.40
CA PHE A 568 -19.64 -4.29 -7.72
C PHE A 568 -18.38 -3.44 -7.85
N ILE A 569 -18.51 -2.18 -8.29
CA ILE A 569 -17.39 -1.26 -8.48
C ILE A 569 -17.74 0.06 -7.80
N PHE A 570 -16.85 0.55 -6.94
CA PHE A 570 -17.02 1.81 -6.23
C PHE A 570 -15.69 2.55 -6.08
N PRO A 571 -15.72 3.89 -5.88
CA PRO A 571 -14.51 4.66 -5.66
C PRO A 571 -13.79 4.26 -4.38
N GLU A 572 -12.49 4.18 -4.45
CA GLU A 572 -11.65 3.88 -3.30
C GLU A 572 -11.78 4.97 -2.23
N VAL A 573 -11.76 4.58 -0.95
CA VAL A 573 -11.78 5.54 0.15
C VAL A 573 -10.42 6.22 0.26
N VAL A 574 -10.37 7.51 -0.03
CA VAL A 574 -9.15 8.31 0.10
C VAL A 574 -9.09 8.94 1.49
N TYR A 575 -8.18 8.49 2.32
CA TYR A 575 -8.05 8.91 3.73
C TYR A 575 -7.90 10.43 3.93
N LYS A 576 -7.31 11.13 2.96
CA LYS A 576 -7.23 12.60 2.95
C LYS A 576 -8.59 13.29 3.03
N TYR A 577 -9.62 12.63 2.52
CA TYR A 577 -10.97 13.17 2.45
C TYR A 577 -11.91 12.58 3.51
N ILE A 578 -11.53 11.52 4.21
CA ILE A 578 -12.37 10.88 5.22
C ILE A 578 -11.53 10.59 6.47
N LYS A 579 -11.78 11.34 7.53
CA LYS A 579 -11.14 11.14 8.85
C LYS A 579 -11.71 9.97 9.66
N MET A 580 -12.55 9.13 9.09
CA MET A 580 -13.19 8.05 9.85
C MET A 580 -12.40 6.74 9.76
N PRO A 581 -12.09 6.11 10.90
CA PRO A 581 -11.46 4.81 10.91
C PRO A 581 -12.41 3.74 10.36
N PHE A 582 -11.86 2.78 9.63
CA PHE A 582 -12.55 1.60 9.10
C PHE A 582 -13.11 0.64 10.16
N MET A 583 -12.93 0.94 11.43
CA MET A 583 -13.48 0.13 12.53
C MET A 583 -14.90 0.55 12.85
N LEU A 584 -15.83 -0.17 12.30
CA LEU A 584 -17.19 -0.12 12.79
C LEU A 584 -17.21 -0.77 14.19
N GLY A 585 -17.70 -0.05 15.19
CA GLY A 585 -17.79 -0.56 16.57
C GLY A 585 -18.63 -1.84 16.68
N LYS A 586 -18.53 -2.54 17.82
CA LYS A 586 -19.25 -3.80 18.09
C LYS A 586 -20.74 -3.76 17.74
N ASN A 587 -21.40 -2.63 17.88
CA ASN A 587 -22.82 -2.47 17.55
C ASN A 587 -23.09 -2.53 16.05
N ASN A 588 -22.22 -1.98 15.22
CA ASN A 588 -22.33 -2.08 13.77
C ASN A 588 -22.20 -3.52 13.28
N THR A 589 -21.28 -4.29 13.85
CA THR A 589 -21.13 -5.72 13.55
C THR A 589 -22.37 -6.50 13.96
N LYS A 590 -22.97 -6.19 15.11
CA LYS A 590 -24.22 -6.82 15.56
C LYS A 590 -25.37 -6.52 14.61
N TYR A 591 -25.51 -5.27 14.18
CA TYR A 591 -26.52 -4.86 13.21
C TYR A 591 -26.33 -5.54 11.87
N LEU A 592 -25.11 -5.58 11.33
CA LEU A 592 -24.83 -6.28 10.08
C LEU A 592 -25.12 -7.76 10.16
N ASN A 593 -24.75 -8.43 11.25
CA ASN A 593 -25.13 -9.82 11.47
C ASN A 593 -26.65 -10.00 11.51
N TYR A 594 -27.40 -9.08 12.13
CA TYR A 594 -28.85 -9.08 12.13
C TYR A 594 -29.42 -8.96 10.71
N VAL A 595 -28.94 -7.98 9.92
CA VAL A 595 -29.37 -7.77 8.54
C VAL A 595 -29.06 -9.00 7.68
N ILE A 596 -27.81 -9.45 7.72
CA ILE A 596 -27.32 -10.50 6.85
C ILE A 596 -27.96 -11.85 7.21
N ASN A 597 -28.11 -12.19 8.48
CA ASN A 597 -28.80 -13.41 8.89
C ASN A 597 -30.28 -13.44 8.49
N LYS A 598 -30.96 -12.29 8.43
CA LYS A 598 -32.33 -12.24 7.92
C LYS A 598 -32.42 -12.53 6.41
N ILE A 599 -31.35 -12.27 5.67
CA ILE A 599 -31.30 -12.46 4.21
C ILE A 599 -30.68 -13.79 3.84
N SER A 600 -29.59 -14.17 4.50
CA SER A 600 -28.85 -15.42 4.32
C SER A 600 -28.53 -16.03 5.69
N PRO A 601 -29.44 -16.89 6.25
CA PRO A 601 -29.23 -17.49 7.56
C PRO A 601 -27.92 -18.28 7.62
N GLY A 602 -27.19 -18.12 8.73
CA GLY A 602 -25.90 -18.82 8.94
C GLY A 602 -24.68 -18.11 8.41
N TYR A 603 -24.82 -17.05 7.64
CA TYR A 603 -23.68 -16.24 7.18
C TYR A 603 -23.14 -15.39 8.34
N LYS A 604 -21.83 -15.45 8.59
CA LYS A 604 -21.18 -14.68 9.65
C LYS A 604 -20.48 -13.45 9.05
N VAL A 605 -20.76 -12.30 9.64
CA VAL A 605 -20.11 -11.03 9.29
C VAL A 605 -18.81 -10.92 10.07
N GLY A 606 -17.70 -10.64 9.40
CA GLY A 606 -16.41 -10.33 10.02
C GLY A 606 -16.45 -9.02 10.82
N SER A 607 -15.42 -8.76 11.60
CA SER A 607 -15.33 -7.58 12.47
C SER A 607 -14.76 -6.34 11.79
N ILE A 608 -14.12 -6.50 10.65
CA ILE A 608 -13.58 -5.42 9.80
C ILE A 608 -14.13 -5.62 8.41
N PHE A 609 -14.61 -4.54 7.80
CA PHE A 609 -15.14 -4.59 6.45
C PHE A 609 -14.92 -3.28 5.71
N LYS A 610 -14.67 -3.42 4.43
CA LYS A 610 -14.71 -2.31 3.48
C LYS A 610 -16.16 -1.99 3.14
N TYR A 611 -16.41 -0.79 2.69
CA TYR A 611 -17.73 -0.40 2.22
C TYR A 611 -17.64 0.74 1.20
N SER A 612 -18.67 0.89 0.38
CA SER A 612 -18.80 1.99 -0.57
C SER A 612 -19.08 3.29 0.18
N SER A 613 -18.03 3.93 0.68
CA SER A 613 -18.18 5.20 1.40
C SER A 613 -18.77 6.27 0.50
N GLY A 614 -19.90 6.83 0.94
CA GLY A 614 -20.68 7.79 0.16
C GLY A 614 -21.74 7.16 -0.73
N ASN A 615 -21.94 5.85 -0.65
CA ASN A 615 -23.05 5.09 -1.25
C ASN A 615 -23.24 5.33 -2.76
N MET A 616 -22.15 5.58 -3.52
CA MET A 616 -22.19 5.74 -4.97
C MET A 616 -21.37 4.65 -5.63
N PHE A 617 -21.95 3.97 -6.63
CA PHE A 617 -21.33 2.77 -7.21
C PHE A 617 -21.92 2.38 -8.56
N TRP A 618 -21.22 1.48 -9.25
CA TRP A 618 -21.72 0.65 -10.34
C TRP A 618 -21.83 -0.80 -9.88
N ALA A 619 -22.86 -1.52 -10.34
CA ALA A 619 -23.07 -2.91 -9.99
C ALA A 619 -23.70 -3.71 -11.11
N LYS A 620 -23.37 -5.01 -11.19
CA LYS A 620 -24.26 -5.99 -11.83
C LYS A 620 -25.49 -6.17 -10.96
N VAL A 621 -26.66 -6.15 -11.54
CA VAL A 621 -27.92 -6.30 -10.78
C VAL A 621 -27.95 -7.63 -10.02
N ASP A 622 -27.47 -8.69 -10.62
CA ASP A 622 -27.41 -10.00 -9.97
C ASP A 622 -26.57 -10.02 -8.68
N ALA A 623 -25.54 -9.18 -8.60
CA ALA A 623 -24.70 -9.07 -7.41
C ALA A 623 -25.42 -8.39 -6.24
N ILE A 624 -26.39 -7.50 -6.50
CA ILE A 624 -27.02 -6.65 -5.49
C ILE A 624 -28.54 -6.88 -5.32
N LYS A 625 -29.17 -7.71 -6.12
CA LYS A 625 -30.64 -7.92 -6.13
C LYS A 625 -31.23 -8.28 -4.76
N GLN A 626 -30.44 -8.87 -3.86
CA GLN A 626 -30.89 -9.20 -2.51
C GLN A 626 -31.25 -7.95 -1.68
N ALA A 627 -30.59 -6.82 -1.91
CA ALA A 627 -30.85 -5.57 -1.21
C ALA A 627 -32.24 -5.00 -1.52
N PHE A 628 -32.82 -5.33 -2.67
CA PHE A 628 -34.15 -4.84 -3.07
C PHE A 628 -35.30 -5.73 -2.57
N ARG A 629 -35.02 -6.80 -1.81
CA ARG A 629 -36.06 -7.63 -1.21
C ARG A 629 -36.76 -6.92 -0.06
N ASN A 630 -38.05 -7.21 0.06
CA ASN A 630 -38.93 -6.58 1.06
C ASN A 630 -38.39 -6.59 2.50
N LYS A 631 -37.67 -7.66 2.88
CA LYS A 631 -37.09 -7.76 4.22
C LYS A 631 -36.11 -6.63 4.52
N TYR A 632 -35.16 -6.39 3.60
CA TYR A 632 -34.15 -5.32 3.79
C TYR A 632 -34.76 -3.94 3.68
N VAL A 633 -35.60 -3.73 2.67
CA VAL A 633 -36.33 -2.45 2.51
C VAL A 633 -37.12 -2.08 3.76
N LYS A 634 -37.80 -3.05 4.39
CA LYS A 634 -38.53 -2.82 5.65
C LYS A 634 -37.58 -2.44 6.80
N MET A 635 -36.43 -3.11 6.96
CA MET A 635 -35.45 -2.78 7.99
C MET A 635 -34.92 -1.36 7.86
N VAL A 636 -34.58 -0.94 6.63
CA VAL A 636 -34.10 0.42 6.34
C VAL A 636 -35.23 1.44 6.60
N LYS A 637 -36.47 1.16 6.14
CA LYS A 637 -37.64 2.01 6.35
C LYS A 637 -37.99 2.17 7.82
N ASN A 638 -37.91 1.10 8.62
CA ASN A 638 -38.18 1.14 10.05
C ASN A 638 -37.07 1.81 10.85
N ASN A 639 -35.91 2.08 10.22
CA ASN A 639 -34.70 2.58 10.84
C ASN A 639 -34.21 1.66 11.99
N ASP A 640 -34.18 0.34 11.72
CA ASP A 640 -33.77 -0.67 12.69
C ASP A 640 -32.36 -0.43 13.23
N ALA A 641 -31.47 0.18 12.43
CA ALA A 641 -30.12 0.55 12.83
C ALA A 641 -30.13 1.46 14.07
N GLU A 642 -30.91 2.53 14.05
CA GLU A 642 -30.99 3.49 15.14
C GLU A 642 -31.86 2.97 16.29
N LYS A 643 -33.06 2.47 15.98
CA LYS A 643 -34.05 2.08 16.99
C LYS A 643 -33.69 0.85 17.80
N ILE A 644 -33.03 -0.14 17.18
CA ILE A 644 -32.71 -1.41 17.83
C ILE A 644 -31.23 -1.42 18.31
N PHE A 645 -30.33 -0.84 17.54
CA PHE A 645 -28.89 -0.95 17.76
C PHE A 645 -28.23 0.36 18.19
N ASN A 646 -28.96 1.47 18.21
CA ASN A 646 -28.45 2.80 18.55
C ASN A 646 -27.20 3.19 17.73
N ILE A 647 -27.26 2.98 16.42
CA ILE A 647 -26.19 3.31 15.48
C ILE A 647 -26.75 4.15 14.31
N THR A 648 -25.89 4.88 13.66
CA THR A 648 -26.30 5.72 12.53
C THR A 648 -26.70 4.87 11.31
N SER A 649 -27.59 5.43 10.48
CA SER A 649 -28.07 4.79 9.24
C SER A 649 -26.95 4.45 8.24
N TYR A 650 -25.74 4.99 8.40
CA TYR A 650 -24.55 4.61 7.60
C TYR A 650 -24.22 3.11 7.68
N ALA A 651 -24.60 2.43 8.76
CA ALA A 651 -24.40 1.00 8.85
C ALA A 651 -25.10 0.21 7.71
N ASN A 652 -26.15 0.77 7.13
CA ASN A 652 -26.82 0.16 5.99
C ASN A 652 -25.97 0.15 4.73
N GLU A 653 -25.12 1.15 4.53
CA GLU A 653 -24.23 1.26 3.35
C GLU A 653 -23.19 0.13 3.36
N VAL A 654 -22.81 -0.36 4.53
CA VAL A 654 -21.82 -1.43 4.68
C VAL A 654 -22.36 -2.78 4.21
N ALA A 655 -23.67 -2.97 4.22
CA ALA A 655 -24.29 -4.24 3.84
C ALA A 655 -24.10 -4.60 2.36
N TRP A 656 -23.79 -3.63 1.48
CA TRP A 656 -23.62 -3.85 0.04
C TRP A 656 -22.62 -4.95 -0.30
N LEU A 657 -21.44 -4.91 0.29
CA LEU A 657 -20.40 -5.89 -0.03
C LEU A 657 -20.76 -7.30 0.45
N TYR A 658 -21.57 -7.41 1.49
CA TYR A 658 -22.10 -8.71 1.93
C TYR A 658 -23.16 -9.25 0.97
N PHE A 659 -24.02 -8.39 0.40
CA PHE A 659 -24.96 -8.83 -0.64
C PHE A 659 -24.21 -9.33 -1.88
N VAL A 660 -23.17 -8.62 -2.29
CA VAL A 660 -22.30 -9.00 -3.40
C VAL A 660 -21.71 -10.40 -3.16
N LYS A 661 -21.13 -10.65 -1.99
CA LYS A 661 -20.53 -11.94 -1.60
C LYS A 661 -21.55 -13.06 -1.52
N ILE A 662 -22.70 -12.82 -0.91
CA ILE A 662 -23.78 -13.82 -0.79
C ILE A 662 -24.27 -14.27 -2.17
N ASN A 663 -24.23 -13.39 -3.16
CA ASN A 663 -24.59 -13.72 -4.54
C ASN A 663 -23.41 -14.31 -5.36
N GLY A 664 -22.26 -14.61 -4.73
CA GLY A 664 -21.11 -15.24 -5.37
C GLY A 664 -20.24 -14.30 -6.22
N TYR A 665 -20.40 -12.98 -6.02
CA TYR A 665 -19.61 -11.99 -6.72
C TYR A 665 -18.52 -11.38 -5.85
N LEU A 666 -17.52 -10.79 -6.53
CA LEU A 666 -16.46 -9.97 -5.96
C LEU A 666 -16.72 -8.49 -6.23
N TYR A 667 -15.99 -7.63 -5.55
CA TYR A 667 -16.01 -6.19 -5.81
C TYR A 667 -14.61 -5.68 -6.24
N LYS A 668 -14.58 -4.54 -6.90
CA LYS A 668 -13.35 -3.82 -7.23
C LYS A 668 -13.49 -2.35 -6.82
N THR A 669 -12.44 -1.79 -6.27
CA THR A 669 -12.34 -0.35 -6.06
C THR A 669 -11.69 0.32 -7.27
N ILE A 670 -12.09 1.55 -7.57
CA ILE A 670 -11.47 2.36 -8.61
C ILE A 670 -10.95 3.67 -8.05
N PHE A 671 -9.85 4.09 -8.62
CA PHE A 671 -9.23 5.36 -8.30
C PHE A 671 -8.74 6.02 -9.59
N LYS A 672 -9.26 7.19 -9.91
CA LYS A 672 -8.73 8.09 -10.93
C LYS A 672 -8.34 9.39 -10.24
N SER A 673 -7.17 9.89 -10.56
CA SER A 673 -6.70 11.15 -9.97
C SER A 673 -7.60 12.31 -10.41
N ILE A 674 -7.92 13.19 -9.48
CA ILE A 674 -8.62 14.44 -9.76
C ILE A 674 -7.62 15.44 -10.38
#